data_3531e70aa782e3b05ace053bab5113bd
#
_entry.id   3531e70aa782e3b05ace053bab5113bd
#
_cell.length_a   1.000
_cell.length_b   1.000
_cell.length_c   1.000
_cell.angle_alpha   90.00
_cell.angle_beta   90.00
_cell.angle_gamma   90.00
#
_symmetry.space_group_name_H-M   'P 1'
#
loop_
_entity.id
_entity.type
_entity.pdbx_description
1 polymer ?
#
loop_
_entity_poly.entity_id
_entity_poly.type
_entity_poly.pdbx_seq_one_letter_code
_entity_poly.pdbx_strand_id
1 'polypeptide(L)'
;MYLRQAIEEEMAKQYIKIRGAAEHNLKHVDINIPRNELVVLTGLSGSGKSSLAFDTIYAEGQRRYMESLSSYARQFLGQMEKPEVESIEGLSPAISIDQKSTNRNPRSTVGTVTEIYDYLRLLYARIGIPHCPNCGREVQRQTIDQMVDQLLALPEKTRVQILAPVVRGKKGRHEKVLEKAKRSGYVRVRVDGNQYELSEEIALDKNIKHNIEIVVDRISIRDGIQQRLTDSLEAALALADGLAEAEIVDGETLRFSQNFACPDCGISIEEVEPRSFSFNNPFGACPECAGLGYKMEFDPSLMIPDESLSLNQGAIIAPGWNSSSQKGSFTNALLNALAEHYHFSLDTPFEDYPASVRELILYGTKGKEVPVFYKSQRGEGTYQVAFEGLIENENRRYRETFSDTMKQEYESYMRITPCKACGGKRLKKSSLAVTVGGKDIYDATDMSIVKFRDFADGLALTETQRKIGEQILKEIHNRVSFLIDVGLDYLSLSRGTATLSGGEAQRIRLATQIGSGLVGVAYILDEPSIGLHQRDNDKLLATLKHLRDLGNSVLVVEHDEDTMRAADWVIDIGPGAGEHGGQVVAAGTAEDLMKNPDSITGQYLSGAKKIPVPAERRKSDQYLTVKGAAENNLKKPTVKFPLGVMTCVTGVSGSGKSSLVNEILYKYLAKKLNRAHEHPGAFQSIEWDGKLDKVIAIDQSPIGRTPRSNPATYTGVFDLIRDLFAATPDAKARGYQKGRFSFNIKGGRCEACAGDGIVKIEMHFLPDVYVPCEVCGGKRYNRETLEVRYKGKTIYDVLNMTVEEACSFFENVPSIARKMQTLMDVGLSYIRLGQPSTELSGGEAQRIKLAAELSRRGTGRTVYILDEPTTGLHFADVHKLVDILRRLSESGNTVIVIEHNLDVIKTADYIIDMGPEGGDGGGTVVTAGTPEEVAAVENSWTGRYLKKYL
;
A
#
# COMPACT_ATOMS: atom_id res chain seq x y z
N MET A 1 -21.84 -55.22 1.58
CA MET A 1 -21.65 -54.13 2.53
C MET A 1 -20.18 -53.66 2.49
N TYR A 2 -19.18 -54.51 2.73
CA TYR A 2 -17.75 -54.16 2.70
C TYR A 2 -17.25 -53.60 1.39
N LEU A 3 -17.68 -54.09 0.24
CA LEU A 3 -17.28 -53.56 -1.07
C LEU A 3 -17.82 -52.15 -1.34
N ARG A 4 -19.03 -51.89 -0.83
CA ARG A 4 -19.67 -50.54 -0.94
C ARG A 4 -18.96 -49.54 -0.04
N GLN A 5 -18.61 -49.94 1.16
CA GLN A 5 -17.81 -49.09 2.10
C GLN A 5 -16.40 -48.82 1.55
N ALA A 6 -15.71 -49.85 1.00
CA ALA A 6 -14.39 -49.65 0.39
C ALA A 6 -14.42 -48.73 -0.85
N ILE A 7 -15.49 -48.86 -1.68
CA ILE A 7 -15.67 -47.93 -2.82
C ILE A 7 -16.02 -46.52 -2.33
N GLU A 8 -16.85 -46.41 -1.29
CA GLU A 8 -17.19 -45.10 -0.69
C GLU A 8 -15.98 -44.44 -0.02
N GLU A 9 -15.11 -45.20 0.65
CA GLU A 9 -13.83 -44.72 1.23
C GLU A 9 -12.80 -44.35 0.16
N GLU A 10 -12.72 -45.12 -0.96
CA GLU A 10 -11.84 -44.79 -2.05
C GLU A 10 -12.30 -43.58 -2.84
N MET A 11 -13.62 -43.41 -3.03
CA MET A 11 -14.22 -42.18 -3.59
C MET A 11 -14.08 -40.97 -2.64
N ALA A 12 -14.11 -41.16 -1.33
CA ALA A 12 -13.87 -40.07 -0.36
C ALA A 12 -12.40 -39.60 -0.35
N LYS A 13 -11.46 -40.44 -0.75
CA LYS A 13 -10.05 -40.08 -0.95
C LYS A 13 -9.81 -39.32 -2.24
N GLN A 14 -10.72 -39.40 -3.23
CA GLN A 14 -10.57 -38.71 -4.53
C GLN A 14 -11.37 -37.41 -4.66
N TYR A 15 -12.41 -37.21 -3.84
CA TYR A 15 -13.31 -36.07 -3.96
C TYR A 15 -13.54 -35.36 -2.63
N ILE A 16 -13.69 -34.05 -2.68
CA ILE A 16 -14.35 -33.24 -1.64
C ILE A 16 -15.84 -33.34 -1.94
N LYS A 17 -16.60 -33.97 -1.06
CA LYS A 17 -18.05 -34.15 -1.23
C LYS A 17 -18.78 -33.15 -0.36
N ILE A 18 -19.55 -32.28 -0.98
CA ILE A 18 -20.36 -31.25 -0.32
C ILE A 18 -21.83 -31.63 -0.50
N ARG A 19 -22.62 -31.56 0.58
CA ARG A 19 -24.05 -31.84 0.58
C ARG A 19 -24.79 -30.71 1.29
N GLY A 20 -25.85 -30.21 0.65
CA GLY A 20 -26.74 -29.24 1.23
C GLY A 20 -26.12 -27.90 1.57
N ALA A 21 -25.15 -27.37 0.76
CA ALA A 21 -24.58 -26.05 1.01
C ALA A 21 -25.61 -24.95 0.75
N ALA A 22 -25.89 -24.13 1.78
CA ALA A 22 -26.97 -23.13 1.77
C ALA A 22 -26.54 -21.74 2.23
N GLU A 23 -25.22 -21.45 2.30
CA GLU A 23 -24.71 -20.14 2.66
C GLU A 23 -25.17 -19.05 1.68
N HIS A 24 -25.63 -17.93 2.23
CA HIS A 24 -26.10 -16.76 1.51
C HIS A 24 -27.18 -17.07 0.44
N ASN A 25 -26.83 -17.09 -0.84
CA ASN A 25 -27.73 -17.36 -1.94
C ASN A 25 -27.65 -18.80 -2.49
N LEU A 26 -26.83 -19.66 -1.87
CA LEU A 26 -26.73 -21.06 -2.30
C LEU A 26 -28.02 -21.82 -2.00
N LYS A 27 -28.46 -22.67 -2.94
CA LYS A 27 -29.73 -23.40 -2.91
C LYS A 27 -29.52 -24.88 -2.62
N HIS A 28 -29.04 -25.23 -1.42
CA HIS A 28 -28.74 -26.60 -1.00
C HIS A 28 -27.89 -27.36 -2.03
N VAL A 29 -26.72 -26.78 -2.33
CA VAL A 29 -25.84 -27.31 -3.38
C VAL A 29 -25.22 -28.63 -2.97
N ASP A 30 -25.38 -29.65 -3.83
CA ASP A 30 -24.70 -30.94 -3.77
C ASP A 30 -23.68 -31.03 -4.87
N ILE A 31 -22.39 -31.20 -4.52
CA ILE A 31 -21.31 -31.31 -5.49
C ILE A 31 -20.17 -32.19 -5.01
N ASN A 32 -19.50 -32.86 -5.96
CA ASN A 32 -18.25 -33.57 -5.76
C ASN A 32 -17.14 -32.85 -6.50
N ILE A 33 -16.14 -32.33 -5.77
CA ILE A 33 -14.99 -31.59 -6.32
C ILE A 33 -13.78 -32.52 -6.30
N PRO A 34 -13.09 -32.75 -7.42
CA PRO A 34 -11.91 -33.62 -7.44
C PRO A 34 -10.77 -33.03 -6.60
N ARG A 35 -10.04 -33.91 -5.91
CA ARG A 35 -8.88 -33.51 -5.10
C ARG A 35 -7.61 -33.59 -5.92
N ASN A 36 -6.62 -32.80 -5.50
CA ASN A 36 -5.29 -32.73 -6.14
C ASN A 36 -5.36 -32.30 -7.61
N GLU A 37 -6.35 -31.50 -7.95
CA GLU A 37 -6.57 -30.93 -9.28
C GLU A 37 -6.69 -29.42 -9.19
N LEU A 38 -6.53 -28.75 -10.34
CA LEU A 38 -6.82 -27.33 -10.52
C LEU A 38 -8.31 -27.20 -10.89
N VAL A 39 -9.10 -26.72 -9.94
CA VAL A 39 -10.55 -26.56 -10.07
C VAL A 39 -10.90 -25.09 -10.16
N VAL A 40 -11.61 -24.68 -11.20
CA VAL A 40 -12.09 -23.30 -11.37
C VAL A 40 -13.59 -23.22 -11.07
N LEU A 41 -13.95 -22.30 -10.16
CA LEU A 41 -15.34 -21.91 -9.92
C LEU A 41 -15.64 -20.63 -10.71
N THR A 42 -16.60 -20.71 -11.62
CA THR A 42 -16.98 -19.60 -12.51
C THR A 42 -18.48 -19.32 -12.46
N GLY A 43 -18.94 -18.30 -13.16
CA GLY A 43 -20.34 -17.86 -13.25
C GLY A 43 -20.52 -16.36 -13.11
N LEU A 44 -21.71 -15.85 -13.24
CA LEU A 44 -22.03 -14.42 -13.17
C LEU A 44 -21.60 -13.77 -11.85
N SER A 45 -21.35 -12.46 -11.85
CA SER A 45 -21.11 -11.72 -10.60
C SER A 45 -22.33 -11.86 -9.68
N GLY A 46 -22.10 -12.20 -8.38
CA GLY A 46 -23.19 -12.45 -7.43
C GLY A 46 -23.92 -13.79 -7.60
N SER A 47 -23.39 -14.75 -8.37
CA SER A 47 -24.02 -16.07 -8.55
C SER A 47 -23.84 -17.04 -7.36
N GLY A 48 -22.93 -16.75 -6.39
CA GLY A 48 -22.67 -17.60 -5.23
C GLY A 48 -21.30 -18.31 -5.24
N LYS A 49 -20.41 -17.97 -6.17
CA LYS A 49 -19.05 -18.56 -6.27
C LYS A 49 -18.26 -18.42 -4.97
N SER A 50 -18.15 -17.18 -4.47
CA SER A 50 -17.40 -16.87 -3.25
C SER A 50 -18.08 -17.49 -2.03
N SER A 51 -19.44 -17.58 -2.00
CA SER A 51 -20.18 -18.25 -0.93
C SER A 51 -19.85 -19.74 -0.85
N LEU A 52 -19.67 -20.41 -2.01
CA LEU A 52 -19.26 -21.82 -2.01
C LEU A 52 -17.77 -21.96 -1.65
N ALA A 53 -16.88 -21.16 -2.25
CA ALA A 53 -15.44 -21.30 -2.08
C ALA A 53 -14.96 -20.86 -0.68
N PHE A 54 -15.37 -19.66 -0.24
CA PHE A 54 -14.85 -19.04 0.99
C PHE A 54 -15.78 -19.27 2.18
N ASP A 55 -17.06 -18.94 2.06
CA ASP A 55 -17.98 -18.99 3.18
C ASP A 55 -18.40 -20.42 3.53
N THR A 56 -18.24 -21.39 2.61
CA THR A 56 -18.54 -22.80 2.83
C THR A 56 -17.27 -23.66 2.95
N ILE A 57 -16.48 -23.82 1.89
CA ILE A 57 -15.35 -24.77 1.84
C ILE A 57 -14.21 -24.31 2.74
N TYR A 58 -13.76 -23.06 2.57
CA TYR A 58 -12.67 -22.52 3.39
C TYR A 58 -13.09 -22.40 4.87
N ALA A 59 -14.28 -21.86 5.14
CA ALA A 59 -14.76 -21.67 6.49
C ALA A 59 -14.83 -23.01 7.27
N GLU A 60 -15.35 -24.07 6.66
CA GLU A 60 -15.39 -25.40 7.27
C GLU A 60 -13.97 -26.00 7.45
N GLY A 61 -13.08 -25.82 6.46
CA GLY A 61 -11.70 -26.29 6.58
C GLY A 61 -10.95 -25.60 7.72
N GLN A 62 -11.10 -24.28 7.83
CA GLN A 62 -10.55 -23.47 8.91
C GLN A 62 -11.14 -23.88 10.27
N ARG A 63 -12.47 -24.05 10.34
CA ARG A 63 -13.16 -24.47 11.57
C ARG A 63 -12.61 -25.80 12.10
N ARG A 64 -12.48 -26.81 11.21
CA ARG A 64 -11.91 -28.14 11.58
C ARG A 64 -10.47 -28.04 12.04
N TYR A 65 -9.67 -27.21 11.37
CA TYR A 65 -8.28 -26.96 11.79
C TYR A 65 -8.25 -26.35 13.20
N MET A 66 -9.08 -25.33 13.46
CA MET A 66 -9.19 -24.68 14.75
C MET A 66 -9.66 -25.64 15.85
N GLU A 67 -10.60 -26.53 15.56
CA GLU A 67 -11.07 -27.56 16.51
C GLU A 67 -9.97 -28.56 16.89
N SER A 68 -9.00 -28.80 16.00
CA SER A 68 -7.84 -29.68 16.26
C SER A 68 -6.83 -29.04 17.21
N LEU A 69 -6.85 -27.73 17.43
CA LEU A 69 -5.95 -27.01 18.31
C LEU A 69 -6.32 -27.19 19.79
N SER A 70 -5.36 -26.93 20.68
CA SER A 70 -5.57 -26.97 22.13
C SER A 70 -6.66 -25.99 22.58
N SER A 71 -7.35 -26.31 23.69
CA SER A 71 -8.38 -25.42 24.26
C SER A 71 -7.87 -24.02 24.58
N TYR A 72 -6.60 -23.90 24.95
CA TYR A 72 -5.93 -22.61 25.17
C TYR A 72 -5.79 -21.79 23.88
N ALA A 73 -5.31 -22.40 22.80
CA ALA A 73 -5.20 -21.74 21.51
C ALA A 73 -6.57 -21.29 20.97
N ARG A 74 -7.61 -22.10 21.15
CA ARG A 74 -9.00 -21.75 20.74
C ARG A 74 -9.57 -20.55 21.47
N GLN A 75 -9.21 -20.32 22.74
CA GLN A 75 -9.65 -19.13 23.49
C GLN A 75 -9.11 -17.81 22.88
N PHE A 76 -7.92 -17.83 22.28
CA PHE A 76 -7.33 -16.65 21.65
C PHE A 76 -7.83 -16.42 20.21
N LEU A 77 -8.16 -17.48 19.48
CA LEU A 77 -8.52 -17.41 18.06
C LEU A 77 -10.04 -17.26 17.82
N GLY A 78 -10.86 -17.39 18.87
CA GLY A 78 -12.31 -17.32 18.79
C GLY A 78 -12.96 -18.61 18.29
N GLN A 79 -14.27 -18.73 18.46
CA GLN A 79 -15.07 -19.79 17.84
C GLN A 79 -15.53 -19.33 16.47
N MET A 80 -15.25 -20.11 15.44
CA MET A 80 -15.83 -19.89 14.12
C MET A 80 -17.22 -20.53 14.07
N GLU A 81 -18.19 -19.82 13.53
CA GLU A 81 -19.51 -20.36 13.26
C GLU A 81 -19.43 -21.48 12.24
N LYS A 82 -20.27 -22.52 12.39
CA LYS A 82 -20.35 -23.58 11.39
C LYS A 82 -21.10 -23.03 10.18
N PRO A 83 -20.55 -23.18 8.95
CA PRO A 83 -21.27 -22.77 7.76
C PRO A 83 -22.57 -23.57 7.59
N GLU A 84 -23.54 -22.96 6.92
CA GLU A 84 -24.83 -23.61 6.59
C GLU A 84 -24.61 -24.68 5.51
N VAL A 85 -24.18 -25.85 5.96
CA VAL A 85 -23.95 -27.03 5.13
C VAL A 85 -24.29 -28.29 5.89
N GLU A 86 -24.91 -29.26 5.23
CA GLU A 86 -25.26 -30.52 5.88
C GLU A 86 -24.00 -31.34 6.18
N SER A 87 -23.15 -31.57 5.20
CA SER A 87 -21.86 -32.25 5.38
C SER A 87 -20.83 -31.88 4.32
N ILE A 88 -19.54 -31.89 4.73
CA ILE A 88 -18.41 -31.86 3.81
C ILE A 88 -17.46 -33.02 4.18
N GLU A 89 -17.22 -33.93 3.23
CA GLU A 89 -16.30 -35.06 3.38
C GLU A 89 -15.06 -34.85 2.51
N GLY A 90 -13.91 -35.45 2.86
CA GLY A 90 -12.68 -35.41 2.08
C GLY A 90 -11.95 -34.07 2.08
N LEU A 91 -12.32 -33.11 2.93
CA LEU A 91 -11.70 -31.79 2.97
C LEU A 91 -10.32 -31.85 3.63
N SER A 92 -9.31 -31.34 2.92
CA SER A 92 -7.95 -31.09 3.45
C SER A 92 -7.90 -29.79 4.26
N PRO A 93 -6.84 -29.57 5.08
CA PRO A 93 -6.59 -28.24 5.64
C PRO A 93 -6.62 -27.17 4.56
N ALA A 94 -7.36 -26.10 4.77
CA ALA A 94 -7.62 -25.09 3.76
C ALA A 94 -6.83 -23.79 4.03
N ILE A 95 -6.26 -23.22 2.98
CA ILE A 95 -5.56 -21.92 2.98
C ILE A 95 -6.25 -21.00 2.00
N SER A 96 -6.67 -19.82 2.47
CA SER A 96 -7.28 -18.78 1.64
C SER A 96 -6.26 -17.74 1.20
N ILE A 97 -6.33 -17.36 -0.07
CA ILE A 97 -5.57 -16.26 -0.65
C ILE A 97 -6.57 -15.28 -1.29
N ASP A 98 -7.13 -14.41 -0.45
CA ASP A 98 -8.14 -13.42 -0.82
C ASP A 98 -7.53 -12.10 -1.30
N GLN A 99 -8.35 -11.27 -1.94
CA GLN A 99 -7.98 -9.95 -2.45
C GLN A 99 -8.14 -8.84 -1.40
N LYS A 100 -9.02 -9.02 -0.40
CA LYS A 100 -9.50 -7.92 0.46
C LYS A 100 -8.51 -7.44 1.52
N SER A 101 -7.52 -8.21 1.91
CA SER A 101 -6.63 -7.87 3.02
C SER A 101 -5.32 -7.22 2.57
N THR A 102 -5.35 -5.95 2.17
CA THR A 102 -4.12 -5.16 2.06
C THR A 102 -3.66 -4.76 3.46
N ASN A 103 -2.47 -5.19 3.84
CA ASN A 103 -1.86 -4.78 5.10
C ASN A 103 -1.52 -3.28 5.05
N ARG A 104 -2.27 -2.47 5.80
CA ARG A 104 -2.09 -1.01 5.87
C ARG A 104 -0.98 -0.58 6.82
N ASN A 105 -0.24 -1.51 7.41
CA ASN A 105 0.86 -1.17 8.29
C ASN A 105 1.98 -0.48 7.49
N PRO A 106 2.31 0.79 7.78
CA PRO A 106 3.31 1.56 7.01
C PRO A 106 4.73 1.01 7.16
N ARG A 107 4.96 0.12 8.13
CA ARG A 107 6.25 -0.55 8.32
C ARG A 107 6.39 -1.85 7.53
N SER A 108 5.31 -2.43 7.04
CA SER A 108 5.37 -3.65 6.24
C SER A 108 5.90 -3.36 4.83
N THR A 109 6.84 -4.18 4.37
CA THR A 109 7.42 -4.13 3.01
C THR A 109 7.28 -5.48 2.33
N VAL A 110 7.46 -5.53 1.01
CA VAL A 110 7.51 -6.79 0.26
C VAL A 110 8.50 -7.76 0.93
N GLY A 111 9.73 -7.30 1.22
CA GLY A 111 10.75 -8.11 1.86
C GLY A 111 10.39 -8.66 3.24
N THR A 112 9.62 -7.91 4.05
CA THR A 112 9.18 -8.39 5.38
C THR A 112 8.03 -9.37 5.31
N VAL A 113 7.11 -9.21 4.38
CA VAL A 113 5.96 -10.12 4.21
C VAL A 113 6.41 -11.46 3.61
N THR A 114 7.41 -11.44 2.73
CA THR A 114 8.00 -12.65 2.12
C THR A 114 9.07 -13.31 2.98
N GLU A 115 9.35 -12.76 4.16
CA GLU A 115 10.43 -13.18 5.08
C GLU A 115 11.84 -13.06 4.49
N ILE A 116 12.01 -12.62 3.23
CA ILE A 116 13.32 -12.43 2.59
C ILE A 116 14.18 -11.47 3.40
N TYR A 117 13.56 -10.43 3.97
CA TYR A 117 14.26 -9.44 4.80
C TYR A 117 14.86 -10.03 6.07
N ASP A 118 14.26 -11.08 6.65
CA ASP A 118 14.77 -11.74 7.84
C ASP A 118 16.03 -12.54 7.52
N TYR A 119 16.06 -13.20 6.37
CA TYR A 119 17.28 -13.85 5.86
C TYR A 119 18.37 -12.84 5.51
N LEU A 120 18.00 -11.69 4.92
CA LEU A 120 18.96 -10.61 4.65
C LEU A 120 19.57 -10.04 5.93
N ARG A 121 18.77 -9.79 6.96
CA ARG A 121 19.30 -9.34 8.26
C ARG A 121 20.31 -10.34 8.83
N LEU A 122 20.03 -11.63 8.71
CA LEU A 122 20.96 -12.68 9.14
C LEU A 122 22.23 -12.71 8.28
N LEU A 123 22.09 -12.59 6.95
CA LEU A 123 23.22 -12.55 6.02
C LEU A 123 24.15 -11.38 6.33
N TYR A 124 23.61 -10.14 6.43
CA TYR A 124 24.37 -8.93 6.73
C TYR A 124 25.04 -8.98 8.11
N ALA A 125 24.40 -9.61 9.10
CA ALA A 125 24.99 -9.79 10.42
C ALA A 125 26.14 -10.82 10.47
N ARG A 126 26.14 -11.80 9.54
CA ARG A 126 27.11 -12.89 9.57
C ARG A 126 28.28 -12.71 8.63
N ILE A 127 28.07 -12.13 7.43
CA ILE A 127 29.13 -11.98 6.42
C ILE A 127 29.33 -10.50 6.02
N GLY A 128 28.55 -9.57 6.56
CA GLY A 128 28.65 -8.15 6.26
C GLY A 128 29.96 -7.55 6.77
N ILE A 129 30.50 -6.64 5.97
CA ILE A 129 31.73 -5.90 6.27
C ILE A 129 31.33 -4.53 6.84
N PRO A 130 31.59 -4.23 8.11
CA PRO A 130 31.28 -2.94 8.71
C PRO A 130 32.27 -1.85 8.26
N HIS A 131 31.70 -0.67 7.98
CA HIS A 131 32.47 0.53 7.61
C HIS A 131 32.16 1.65 8.59
N CYS A 132 33.08 2.58 8.72
CA CYS A 132 32.85 3.78 9.53
C CYS A 132 31.77 4.67 8.89
N PRO A 133 30.68 5.02 9.60
CA PRO A 133 29.59 5.83 9.04
C PRO A 133 30.02 7.27 8.68
N ASN A 134 31.20 7.74 9.16
CA ASN A 134 31.68 9.08 8.88
C ASN A 134 32.72 9.13 7.76
N CYS A 135 33.71 8.24 7.76
CA CYS A 135 34.82 8.28 6.78
C CYS A 135 34.77 7.13 5.76
N GLY A 136 33.86 6.17 5.91
CA GLY A 136 33.71 5.03 4.99
C GLY A 136 34.80 3.97 5.08
N ARG A 137 35.79 4.12 5.98
CA ARG A 137 36.85 3.12 6.16
C ARG A 137 36.27 1.81 6.69
N GLU A 138 36.76 0.69 6.18
CA GLU A 138 36.47 -0.64 6.70
C GLU A 138 36.94 -0.75 8.15
N VAL A 139 36.08 -1.30 9.01
CA VAL A 139 36.33 -1.47 10.43
C VAL A 139 36.36 -2.96 10.75
N GLN A 140 37.53 -3.43 11.12
CA GLN A 140 37.75 -4.84 11.50
C GLN A 140 38.05 -4.94 12.98
N ARG A 141 37.64 -6.06 13.57
CA ARG A 141 38.02 -6.46 14.91
C ARG A 141 39.40 -7.12 14.83
N GLN A 142 40.35 -6.60 15.53
CA GLN A 142 41.72 -7.18 15.60
C GLN A 142 41.87 -8.03 16.84
N THR A 143 42.45 -9.20 16.71
CA THR A 143 42.90 -10.00 17.86
C THR A 143 44.21 -9.44 18.39
N ILE A 144 44.52 -9.66 19.68
CA ILE A 144 45.78 -9.21 20.29
C ILE A 144 46.95 -9.81 19.52
N ASP A 145 46.87 -11.09 19.13
CA ASP A 145 47.94 -11.74 18.34
C ASP A 145 48.20 -10.99 17.02
N GLN A 146 47.15 -10.59 16.28
CA GLN A 146 47.30 -9.83 15.05
C GLN A 146 47.94 -8.44 15.29
N MET A 147 47.63 -7.79 16.43
CA MET A 147 48.25 -6.50 16.82
C MET A 147 49.72 -6.69 17.13
N VAL A 148 50.07 -7.75 17.87
CA VAL A 148 51.45 -8.15 18.20
C VAL A 148 52.22 -8.49 16.92
N ASP A 149 51.67 -9.30 16.03
CA ASP A 149 52.34 -9.68 14.77
C ASP A 149 52.62 -8.47 13.89
N GLN A 150 51.69 -7.51 13.86
CA GLN A 150 51.86 -6.27 13.11
C GLN A 150 53.00 -5.39 13.71
N LEU A 151 53.16 -5.36 15.04
CA LEU A 151 54.26 -4.68 15.69
C LEU A 151 55.60 -5.40 15.54
N LEU A 152 55.62 -6.73 15.56
CA LEU A 152 56.82 -7.53 15.33
C LEU A 152 57.31 -7.48 13.88
N ALA A 153 56.44 -7.14 12.93
CA ALA A 153 56.82 -6.92 11.52
C ALA A 153 57.64 -5.61 11.30
N LEU A 154 57.68 -4.73 12.30
CA LEU A 154 58.51 -3.52 12.24
C LEU A 154 60.00 -3.86 12.29
N PRO A 155 60.90 -3.00 11.70
CA PRO A 155 62.37 -3.23 11.75
C PRO A 155 62.88 -3.39 13.17
N GLU A 156 63.86 -4.25 13.34
CA GLU A 156 64.56 -4.40 14.63
C GLU A 156 65.09 -3.07 15.14
N LYS A 157 65.02 -2.88 16.48
CA LYS A 157 65.41 -1.66 17.23
C LYS A 157 64.44 -0.49 17.05
N THR A 158 63.34 -0.63 16.33
CA THR A 158 62.29 0.38 16.27
C THR A 158 61.76 0.62 17.70
N ARG A 159 61.74 1.89 18.11
CA ARG A 159 61.18 2.30 19.40
C ARG A 159 59.71 2.55 19.28
N VAL A 160 58.89 1.84 20.06
CA VAL A 160 57.45 1.98 20.05
C VAL A 160 56.94 2.33 21.43
N GLN A 161 55.99 3.25 21.49
CA GLN A 161 55.30 3.64 22.74
C GLN A 161 53.87 3.15 22.66
N ILE A 162 53.48 2.25 23.58
CA ILE A 162 52.09 1.74 23.68
C ILE A 162 51.25 2.71 24.49
N LEU A 163 50.18 3.19 23.94
CA LEU A 163 49.28 4.22 24.47
C LEU A 163 47.84 3.69 24.61
N ALA A 164 47.18 4.07 25.69
CA ALA A 164 45.77 3.84 25.93
C ALA A 164 44.98 5.15 25.76
N PRO A 165 44.19 5.36 24.68
CA PRO A 165 43.43 6.58 24.44
C PRO A 165 42.17 6.63 25.28
N VAL A 166 42.26 7.09 26.55
CA VAL A 166 41.16 7.09 27.53
C VAL A 166 40.15 8.26 27.37
N VAL A 167 40.59 9.36 26.76
CA VAL A 167 39.71 10.50 26.41
C VAL A 167 40.01 10.93 24.97
N ARG A 168 38.95 11.05 24.15
CA ARG A 168 39.09 11.42 22.72
C ARG A 168 38.08 12.51 22.39
N GLY A 169 38.60 13.72 22.16
CA GLY A 169 37.82 14.86 21.71
C GLY A 169 36.69 15.30 22.65
N LYS A 170 36.79 15.04 23.95
CA LYS A 170 35.76 15.38 24.95
C LYS A 170 36.12 16.65 25.69
N LYS A 171 35.15 17.54 25.93
CA LYS A 171 35.29 18.70 26.80
C LYS A 171 35.31 18.29 28.26
N GLY A 172 36.13 18.95 29.11
CA GLY A 172 36.17 18.70 30.53
C GLY A 172 37.57 18.80 31.09
N ARG A 173 37.72 18.92 32.44
CA ARG A 173 39.01 18.91 33.13
C ARG A 173 39.59 17.50 33.30
N HIS A 174 38.80 16.45 33.14
CA HIS A 174 39.18 15.03 33.21
C HIS A 174 40.02 14.60 34.43
N GLU A 175 39.97 15.36 35.56
CA GLU A 175 40.74 15.12 36.78
C GLU A 175 40.60 13.69 37.29
N LYS A 176 39.36 13.13 37.29
CA LYS A 176 39.11 11.76 37.75
C LYS A 176 39.81 10.70 36.89
N VAL A 177 39.98 10.93 35.58
CA VAL A 177 40.67 10.03 34.66
C VAL A 177 42.17 10.02 34.96
N LEU A 178 42.76 11.22 35.15
CA LEU A 178 44.16 11.41 35.48
C LEU A 178 44.49 10.82 36.88
N GLU A 179 43.63 11.05 37.89
CA GLU A 179 43.76 10.45 39.21
C GLU A 179 43.66 8.93 39.18
N LYS A 180 42.75 8.36 38.43
CA LYS A 180 42.58 6.89 38.25
C LYS A 180 43.86 6.31 37.64
N ALA A 181 44.41 6.92 36.58
CA ALA A 181 45.66 6.49 35.97
C ALA A 181 46.82 6.53 36.95
N LYS A 182 46.95 7.61 37.74
CA LYS A 182 47.98 7.79 38.79
C LYS A 182 47.88 6.70 39.89
N ARG A 183 46.66 6.41 40.37
CA ARG A 183 46.40 5.35 41.36
C ARG A 183 46.66 3.97 40.82
N SER A 184 46.49 3.75 39.51
CA SER A 184 46.83 2.47 38.86
C SER A 184 48.32 2.30 38.57
N GLY A 185 49.18 3.23 38.99
CA GLY A 185 50.63 3.13 38.91
C GLY A 185 51.28 3.60 37.63
N TYR A 186 50.50 4.18 36.71
CA TYR A 186 51.04 4.82 35.48
C TYR A 186 51.77 6.09 35.82
N VAL A 187 52.90 6.33 35.12
CA VAL A 187 53.77 7.47 35.39
C VAL A 187 53.57 8.63 34.43
N ARG A 188 53.19 8.33 33.18
CA ARG A 188 53.12 9.32 32.08
C ARG A 188 51.81 9.27 31.37
N VAL A 189 51.40 10.44 30.89
CA VAL A 189 50.23 10.68 30.06
C VAL A 189 50.57 11.64 28.93
N ARG A 190 49.97 11.44 27.76
CA ARG A 190 50.03 12.41 26.69
C ARG A 190 48.69 13.13 26.62
N VAL A 191 48.72 14.45 26.65
CA VAL A 191 47.52 15.30 26.55
C VAL A 191 47.69 16.26 25.37
N ASP A 192 46.76 16.17 24.41
CA ASP A 192 46.76 16.99 23.19
C ASP A 192 48.09 16.95 22.43
N GLY A 193 48.71 15.76 22.38
CA GLY A 193 50.02 15.50 21.77
C GLY A 193 51.23 15.83 22.62
N ASN A 194 51.09 16.51 23.78
CA ASN A 194 52.18 16.84 24.69
C ASN A 194 52.26 15.83 25.81
N GLN A 195 53.50 15.43 26.19
CA GLN A 195 53.72 14.46 27.23
C GLN A 195 53.91 15.12 28.60
N TYR A 196 53.24 14.58 29.65
CA TYR A 196 53.29 15.06 31.04
C TYR A 196 53.57 13.89 31.96
N GLU A 197 54.16 14.20 33.10
CA GLU A 197 54.23 13.23 34.20
C GLU A 197 52.98 13.34 35.09
N LEU A 198 52.36 12.20 35.46
CA LEU A 198 51.20 12.19 36.33
C LEU A 198 51.51 12.67 37.79
N SER A 199 52.77 12.87 38.11
CA SER A 199 53.22 13.54 39.34
C SER A 199 52.96 15.05 39.31
N GLU A 200 52.93 15.66 38.14
CA GLU A 200 52.72 17.11 37.93
C GLU A 200 51.23 17.48 37.96
N GLU A 201 50.93 18.75 38.24
CA GLU A 201 49.57 19.24 38.16
C GLU A 201 49.22 19.61 36.73
N ILE A 202 48.30 18.80 36.12
CA ILE A 202 47.86 18.99 34.74
C ILE A 202 46.53 19.74 34.74
N ALA A 203 46.59 21.05 34.49
CA ALA A 203 45.40 21.92 34.44
C ALA A 203 44.81 21.95 33.02
N LEU A 204 43.58 21.41 32.84
CA LEU A 204 42.88 21.36 31.59
C LEU A 204 41.69 22.34 31.56
N ASP A 205 41.45 23.01 30.42
CA ASP A 205 40.32 23.91 30.27
C ASP A 205 39.02 23.09 29.99
N LYS A 206 38.03 23.31 30.86
CA LYS A 206 36.71 22.61 30.74
C LYS A 206 35.95 22.86 29.42
N ASN A 207 36.27 23.94 28.68
CA ASN A 207 35.57 24.36 27.49
C ASN A 207 36.20 23.84 26.20
N ILE A 208 37.44 23.35 26.26
CA ILE A 208 38.21 22.81 25.14
C ILE A 208 38.04 21.31 25.06
N LYS A 209 38.10 20.75 23.85
CA LYS A 209 38.13 19.32 23.63
C LYS A 209 39.55 18.79 23.82
N HIS A 210 39.72 17.79 24.69
CA HIS A 210 41.01 17.19 24.99
C HIS A 210 41.08 15.75 24.48
N ASN A 211 42.30 15.32 24.11
CA ASN A 211 42.69 13.94 23.90
C ASN A 211 43.67 13.57 25.01
N ILE A 212 43.41 12.44 25.70
CA ILE A 212 44.25 11.96 26.80
C ILE A 212 44.58 10.50 26.53
N GLU A 213 45.87 10.21 26.39
CA GLU A 213 46.38 8.86 26.20
C GLU A 213 47.37 8.55 27.35
N ILE A 214 47.11 7.39 28.01
CA ILE A 214 47.98 6.89 29.06
C ILE A 214 49.14 6.14 28.42
N VAL A 215 50.38 6.47 28.77
CA VAL A 215 51.55 5.73 28.32
C VAL A 215 51.67 4.43 29.13
N VAL A 216 51.37 3.31 28.48
CA VAL A 216 51.39 2.00 29.12
C VAL A 216 52.80 1.42 29.18
N ASP A 217 53.48 1.38 28.04
CA ASP A 217 54.83 0.87 27.94
C ASP A 217 55.67 1.54 26.85
N ARG A 218 57.01 1.48 26.95
CA ARG A 218 57.96 1.89 25.93
C ARG A 218 58.90 0.74 25.60
N ILE A 219 58.81 0.30 24.38
CA ILE A 219 59.38 -0.97 23.94
C ILE A 219 60.29 -0.73 22.74
N SER A 220 61.39 -1.43 22.65
CA SER A 220 62.18 -1.52 21.43
C SER A 220 61.99 -2.88 20.82
N ILE A 221 61.60 -2.95 19.56
CA ILE A 221 61.36 -4.23 18.85
C ILE A 221 62.64 -5.02 18.75
N ARG A 222 62.61 -6.30 19.23
CA ARG A 222 63.71 -7.26 19.24
C ARG A 222 63.16 -8.69 19.38
N ASP A 223 63.95 -9.66 19.07
CA ASP A 223 63.56 -11.06 19.27
C ASP A 223 63.19 -11.37 20.74
N GLY A 224 62.15 -12.18 20.92
CA GLY A 224 61.68 -12.63 22.26
C GLY A 224 60.85 -11.60 23.05
N ILE A 225 60.39 -10.51 22.45
CA ILE A 225 59.61 -9.48 23.14
C ILE A 225 58.11 -9.70 23.06
N GLN A 226 57.66 -10.77 22.39
CA GLN A 226 56.24 -11.06 22.10
C GLN A 226 55.36 -11.00 23.37
N GLN A 227 55.73 -11.68 24.43
CA GLN A 227 54.97 -11.73 25.69
C GLN A 227 54.79 -10.32 26.29
N ARG A 228 55.84 -9.51 26.32
CA ARG A 228 55.75 -8.13 26.84
C ARG A 228 54.88 -7.22 25.99
N LEU A 229 54.91 -7.41 24.64
CA LEU A 229 53.98 -6.70 23.74
C LEU A 229 52.53 -7.08 23.99
N THR A 230 52.26 -8.38 24.17
CA THR A 230 50.94 -8.90 24.50
C THR A 230 50.43 -8.30 25.82
N ASP A 231 51.22 -8.38 26.90
CA ASP A 231 50.83 -7.83 28.20
C ASP A 231 50.58 -6.32 28.16
N SER A 232 51.38 -5.58 27.40
CA SER A 232 51.27 -4.12 27.28
C SER A 232 50.04 -3.73 26.44
N LEU A 233 49.75 -4.49 25.36
CA LEU A 233 48.54 -4.26 24.57
C LEU A 233 47.29 -4.64 25.35
N GLU A 234 47.26 -5.75 26.07
CA GLU A 234 46.16 -6.14 26.95
C GLU A 234 45.85 -5.07 27.98
N ALA A 235 46.88 -4.53 28.63
CA ALA A 235 46.73 -3.42 29.60
C ALA A 235 46.20 -2.15 28.94
N ALA A 236 46.66 -1.80 27.73
CA ALA A 236 46.17 -0.65 26.99
C ALA A 236 44.70 -0.79 26.56
N LEU A 237 44.34 -1.95 26.03
CA LEU A 237 42.99 -2.30 25.61
C LEU A 237 42.01 -2.29 26.79
N ALA A 238 42.42 -2.84 27.95
CA ALA A 238 41.59 -2.81 29.16
C ALA A 238 41.36 -1.39 29.72
N LEU A 239 42.33 -0.48 29.59
CA LEU A 239 42.20 0.90 30.02
C LEU A 239 41.29 1.77 29.11
N ALA A 240 41.35 1.55 27.82
CA ALA A 240 40.70 2.36 26.81
C ALA A 240 39.56 1.64 26.11
N ASP A 241 38.81 0.76 26.80
CA ASP A 241 37.63 0.07 26.32
C ASP A 241 37.86 -0.62 24.96
N GLY A 242 38.97 -1.38 24.84
CA GLY A 242 39.29 -2.14 23.64
C GLY A 242 40.03 -1.37 22.55
N LEU A 243 40.59 -0.22 22.84
CA LEU A 243 41.42 0.60 21.95
C LEU A 243 42.86 0.67 22.43
N ALA A 244 43.82 0.61 21.52
CA ALA A 244 45.23 0.83 21.80
C ALA A 244 45.91 1.56 20.65
N GLU A 245 46.92 2.36 20.96
CA GLU A 245 47.75 3.02 19.96
C GLU A 245 49.20 2.63 20.16
N ALA A 246 49.95 2.45 19.10
CA ALA A 246 51.38 2.24 19.15
C ALA A 246 52.09 3.32 18.33
N GLU A 247 52.71 4.26 19.02
CA GLU A 247 53.43 5.35 18.41
C GLU A 247 54.87 4.91 18.13
N ILE A 248 55.28 4.96 16.88
CA ILE A 248 56.66 4.76 16.48
C ILE A 248 57.39 6.07 16.72
N VAL A 249 58.42 6.05 17.52
CA VAL A 249 59.22 7.27 17.82
C VAL A 249 59.82 7.79 16.49
N ASP A 250 59.53 9.02 16.13
CA ASP A 250 59.88 9.69 14.88
C ASP A 250 59.23 9.07 13.64
N GLY A 251 58.06 8.33 13.83
CA GLY A 251 57.30 7.68 12.76
C GLY A 251 55.79 7.83 12.92
N GLU A 252 55.05 6.94 12.26
CA GLU A 252 53.57 6.93 12.27
C GLU A 252 53.04 6.27 13.57
N THR A 253 51.81 6.62 13.94
CA THR A 253 51.06 5.99 15.01
C THR A 253 50.17 4.90 14.46
N LEU A 254 50.41 3.65 14.84
CA LEU A 254 49.50 2.52 14.51
C LEU A 254 48.37 2.50 15.51
N ARG A 255 47.16 2.36 15.04
CA ARG A 255 45.95 2.33 15.86
C ARG A 255 45.30 0.98 15.80
N PHE A 256 44.99 0.42 16.93
CA PHE A 256 44.43 -0.93 17.12
C PHE A 256 43.07 -0.86 17.79
N SER A 257 42.19 -1.77 17.43
CA SER A 257 40.90 -1.91 18.07
C SER A 257 40.51 -3.37 18.22
N GLN A 258 40.17 -3.75 19.44
CA GLN A 258 39.57 -5.05 19.76
C GLN A 258 38.04 -5.05 19.52
N ASN A 259 37.43 -3.87 19.48
CA ASN A 259 36.03 -3.62 19.16
C ASN A 259 35.91 -3.11 17.73
N PHE A 260 34.71 -3.17 17.16
CA PHE A 260 34.42 -2.51 15.89
C PHE A 260 34.46 -0.97 16.06
N ALA A 261 35.65 -0.41 16.10
CA ALA A 261 35.85 1.02 16.25
C ALA A 261 36.69 1.57 15.09
N CYS A 262 36.29 2.73 14.57
CA CYS A 262 37.11 3.40 13.56
C CYS A 262 38.33 4.03 14.23
N PRO A 263 39.56 3.67 13.81
CA PRO A 263 40.77 4.25 14.41
C PRO A 263 40.91 5.75 14.13
N ASP A 264 40.40 6.24 13.00
CA ASP A 264 40.52 7.64 12.60
C ASP A 264 39.45 8.53 13.24
N CYS A 265 38.18 8.12 13.20
CA CYS A 265 37.06 8.91 13.69
C CYS A 265 36.75 8.70 15.17
N GLY A 266 37.26 7.66 15.78
CA GLY A 266 37.02 7.34 17.18
C GLY A 266 35.60 6.85 17.50
N ILE A 267 34.84 6.52 16.46
CA ILE A 267 33.46 6.03 16.60
C ILE A 267 33.53 4.52 16.83
N SER A 268 32.92 4.06 17.92
CA SER A 268 32.67 2.64 18.16
C SER A 268 31.37 2.24 17.47
N ILE A 269 31.40 1.16 16.70
CA ILE A 269 30.23 0.55 16.10
C ILE A 269 29.79 -0.57 17.07
N GLU A 270 28.52 -0.55 17.45
CA GLU A 270 27.92 -1.63 18.25
C GLU A 270 28.08 -2.97 17.52
N GLU A 271 28.11 -4.07 18.26
CA GLU A 271 28.19 -5.41 17.67
C GLU A 271 27.08 -5.62 16.64
N VAL A 272 27.47 -6.08 15.46
CA VAL A 272 26.55 -6.24 14.33
C VAL A 272 25.74 -7.52 14.54
N GLU A 273 24.47 -7.34 14.92
CA GLU A 273 23.51 -8.42 15.13
C GLU A 273 22.34 -8.29 14.13
N PRO A 274 21.54 -9.35 13.89
CA PRO A 274 20.36 -9.25 13.01
C PRO A 274 19.37 -8.16 13.43
N ARG A 275 19.26 -7.84 14.73
CA ARG A 275 18.40 -6.75 15.24
C ARG A 275 18.88 -5.35 14.81
N SER A 276 20.18 -5.19 14.53
CA SER A 276 20.77 -3.93 14.06
C SER A 276 20.26 -3.52 12.66
N PHE A 277 19.74 -4.46 11.89
CA PHE A 277 19.15 -4.23 10.58
C PHE A 277 17.62 -4.19 10.60
N SER A 278 16.98 -4.26 11.77
CA SER A 278 15.52 -4.19 11.88
C SER A 278 15.05 -2.75 12.01
N PHE A 279 14.31 -2.25 11.03
CA PHE A 279 13.67 -0.93 11.12
C PHE A 279 12.43 -0.92 12.03
N ASN A 280 11.95 -2.09 12.48
CA ASN A 280 10.88 -2.23 13.47
C ASN A 280 11.42 -2.29 14.92
N ASN A 281 12.74 -2.30 15.09
CA ASN A 281 13.39 -2.38 16.39
C ASN A 281 14.19 -1.09 16.64
N PRO A 282 14.12 -0.47 17.83
CA PRO A 282 14.87 0.74 18.17
C PRO A 282 16.40 0.62 18.02
N PHE A 283 16.94 -0.60 18.05
CA PHE A 283 18.38 -0.86 17.83
C PHE A 283 18.82 -0.54 16.41
N GLY A 284 18.00 -0.83 15.40
CA GLY A 284 18.32 -0.60 13.99
C GLY A 284 17.60 0.59 13.36
N ALA A 285 16.42 0.95 13.87
CA ALA A 285 15.58 1.99 13.30
C ALA A 285 16.23 3.39 13.37
N CYS A 286 16.05 4.18 12.33
CA CYS A 286 16.38 5.61 12.36
C CYS A 286 15.62 6.30 13.50
N PRO A 287 16.29 7.00 14.43
CA PRO A 287 15.64 7.61 15.59
C PRO A 287 14.68 8.74 15.22
N GLU A 288 14.93 9.44 14.11
CA GLU A 288 14.11 10.56 13.63
C GLU A 288 12.73 10.13 13.08
N CYS A 289 12.67 9.06 12.27
CA CYS A 289 11.44 8.56 11.67
C CYS A 289 10.94 7.25 12.30
N ALA A 290 11.59 6.79 13.38
CA ALA A 290 11.26 5.53 14.05
C ALA A 290 11.09 4.34 13.07
N GLY A 291 11.92 4.28 12.04
CA GLY A 291 11.94 3.21 11.04
C GLY A 291 10.92 3.35 9.89
N LEU A 292 10.17 4.44 9.82
CA LEU A 292 9.21 4.68 8.72
C LEU A 292 9.88 5.04 7.40
N GLY A 293 11.04 5.71 7.44
CA GLY A 293 11.75 6.20 6.25
C GLY A 293 11.24 7.54 5.73
N TYR A 294 10.08 7.99 6.19
CA TYR A 294 9.47 9.24 5.77
C TYR A 294 8.86 9.99 6.95
N LYS A 295 8.53 11.24 6.72
CA LYS A 295 7.72 12.07 7.63
C LYS A 295 6.53 12.63 6.86
N MET A 296 5.40 12.78 7.54
CA MET A 296 4.27 13.53 7.03
C MET A 296 4.43 14.97 7.52
N GLU A 297 4.57 15.90 6.60
CA GLU A 297 4.77 17.32 6.90
C GLU A 297 3.70 18.12 6.15
N PHE A 298 3.13 19.15 6.79
CA PHE A 298 2.21 20.07 6.12
C PHE A 298 2.88 20.75 4.95
N ASP A 299 2.23 20.72 3.79
CA ASP A 299 2.73 21.33 2.56
C ASP A 299 2.06 22.69 2.35
N PRO A 300 2.83 23.80 2.35
CA PRO A 300 2.27 25.12 2.08
C PRO A 300 1.46 25.21 0.80
N SER A 301 1.86 24.50 -0.25
CA SER A 301 1.17 24.51 -1.54
C SER A 301 -0.19 23.80 -1.54
N LEU A 302 -0.44 22.91 -0.57
CA LEU A 302 -1.75 22.31 -0.33
C LEU A 302 -2.65 23.19 0.52
N MET A 303 -2.06 23.98 1.42
CA MET A 303 -2.80 24.92 2.27
C MET A 303 -3.11 26.24 1.55
N ILE A 304 -2.29 26.63 0.57
CA ILE A 304 -2.42 27.83 -0.26
C ILE A 304 -2.28 27.40 -1.73
N PRO A 305 -3.33 26.79 -2.32
CA PRO A 305 -3.24 26.18 -3.66
C PRO A 305 -3.26 27.20 -4.79
N ASP A 306 -3.81 28.39 -4.56
CA ASP A 306 -3.87 29.50 -5.51
C ASP A 306 -3.18 30.75 -4.92
N GLU A 307 -1.91 30.87 -5.23
CA GLU A 307 -1.09 31.99 -4.76
C GLU A 307 -1.42 33.32 -5.42
N SER A 308 -2.25 33.33 -6.48
CA SER A 308 -2.76 34.58 -7.10
C SER A 308 -3.84 35.25 -6.26
N LEU A 309 -4.40 34.53 -5.26
CA LEU A 309 -5.36 35.09 -4.32
C LEU A 309 -4.65 35.79 -3.16
N SER A 310 -5.30 36.84 -2.65
CA SER A 310 -4.88 37.50 -1.40
C SER A 310 -5.45 36.80 -0.17
N LEU A 311 -4.91 37.11 1.03
CA LEU A 311 -5.43 36.56 2.29
C LEU A 311 -6.89 36.92 2.51
N ASN A 312 -7.30 38.18 2.15
CA ASN A 312 -8.69 38.60 2.21
C ASN A 312 -9.59 37.90 1.18
N GLN A 313 -9.04 37.44 0.08
CA GLN A 313 -9.78 36.64 -0.91
C GLN A 313 -9.85 35.16 -0.54
N GLY A 314 -9.21 34.72 0.56
CA GLY A 314 -9.23 33.34 1.05
C GLY A 314 -8.15 32.47 0.45
N ALA A 315 -6.96 32.96 0.22
CA ALA A 315 -5.82 32.17 -0.24
C ALA A 315 -5.53 30.96 0.65
N ILE A 316 -5.75 31.08 1.99
CA ILE A 316 -5.55 29.98 2.94
C ILE A 316 -6.84 29.17 3.06
N ILE A 317 -6.76 27.89 2.71
CA ILE A 317 -7.89 26.93 2.76
C ILE A 317 -7.75 25.87 3.85
N ALA A 318 -6.69 25.93 4.67
CA ALA A 318 -6.44 24.97 5.74
C ALA A 318 -7.59 24.93 6.77
N PRO A 319 -7.85 23.78 7.44
CA PRO A 319 -8.92 23.63 8.43
C PRO A 319 -8.83 24.66 9.55
N GLY A 320 -9.96 25.34 9.82
CA GLY A 320 -10.02 26.42 10.83
C GLY A 320 -9.49 27.76 10.38
N TRP A 321 -8.95 27.89 9.17
CA TRP A 321 -8.51 29.19 8.57
C TRP A 321 -9.52 29.81 7.61
N ASN A 322 -10.62 29.13 7.31
CA ASN A 322 -11.71 29.66 6.48
C ASN A 322 -12.27 31.02 6.94
N SER A 323 -12.07 31.35 8.21
CA SER A 323 -12.45 32.65 8.79
C SER A 323 -11.39 33.73 8.57
N SER A 324 -10.25 33.44 7.97
CA SER A 324 -9.18 34.43 7.71
C SER A 324 -9.64 35.59 6.83
N SER A 325 -10.50 35.32 5.84
CA SER A 325 -11.13 36.30 4.97
C SER A 325 -12.40 36.95 5.57
N GLN A 326 -12.94 36.44 6.70
CA GLN A 326 -14.17 36.97 7.33
C GLN A 326 -13.86 38.10 8.28
N LYS A 327 -14.31 39.34 7.93
CA LYS A 327 -14.18 40.51 8.79
C LYS A 327 -14.87 40.26 10.13
N GLY A 328 -14.15 40.55 11.23
CA GLY A 328 -14.65 40.36 12.59
C GLY A 328 -14.37 39.00 13.22
N SER A 329 -13.74 38.08 12.51
CA SER A 329 -13.17 36.86 13.11
C SER A 329 -11.87 37.15 13.86
N PHE A 330 -11.54 36.35 14.87
CA PHE A 330 -10.28 36.48 15.60
C PHE A 330 -9.06 36.27 14.67
N THR A 331 -9.16 35.31 13.75
CA THR A 331 -8.09 35.01 12.77
C THR A 331 -7.85 36.20 11.83
N ASN A 332 -8.92 36.85 11.36
CA ASN A 332 -8.79 38.07 10.54
C ASN A 332 -8.21 39.25 11.36
N ALA A 333 -8.62 39.41 12.63
CA ALA A 333 -8.06 40.44 13.50
C ALA A 333 -6.55 40.21 13.77
N LEU A 334 -6.13 38.96 13.96
CA LEU A 334 -4.73 38.59 14.11
C LEU A 334 -3.92 38.89 12.85
N LEU A 335 -4.42 38.52 11.67
CA LEU A 335 -3.75 38.81 10.40
C LEU A 335 -3.63 40.31 10.13
N ASN A 336 -4.67 41.13 10.46
CA ASN A 336 -4.61 42.57 10.35
C ASN A 336 -3.55 43.17 11.30
N ALA A 337 -3.46 42.69 12.55
CA ALA A 337 -2.44 43.15 13.50
C ALA A 337 -1.00 42.80 13.02
N LEU A 338 -0.82 41.63 12.42
CA LEU A 338 0.44 41.24 11.79
C LEU A 338 0.78 42.13 10.59
N ALA A 339 -0.21 42.42 9.74
CA ALA A 339 -0.07 43.28 8.56
C ALA A 339 0.35 44.67 8.93
N GLU A 340 -0.25 45.25 10.00
CA GLU A 340 0.10 46.55 10.54
C GLU A 340 1.50 46.56 11.16
N HIS A 341 1.82 45.55 11.99
CA HIS A 341 3.10 45.49 12.70
C HIS A 341 4.31 45.28 11.77
N TYR A 342 4.13 44.45 10.72
CA TYR A 342 5.18 44.08 9.78
C TYR A 342 5.10 44.78 8.42
N HIS A 343 4.18 45.77 8.28
CA HIS A 343 4.00 46.64 7.12
C HIS A 343 3.74 45.92 5.79
N PHE A 344 2.76 45.04 5.75
CA PHE A 344 2.25 44.42 4.52
C PHE A 344 0.70 44.55 4.41
N SER A 345 0.16 44.32 3.22
CA SER A 345 -1.29 44.39 2.99
C SER A 345 -1.91 43.00 2.82
N LEU A 346 -3.06 42.75 3.45
CA LEU A 346 -3.80 41.47 3.28
C LEU A 346 -4.48 41.34 1.91
N ASP A 347 -4.52 42.43 1.11
CA ASP A 347 -5.12 42.46 -0.23
C ASP A 347 -4.08 42.16 -1.34
N THR A 348 -2.78 42.04 -0.98
CA THR A 348 -1.73 41.64 -1.91
C THR A 348 -1.84 40.13 -2.21
N PRO A 349 -1.76 39.69 -3.49
CA PRO A 349 -1.64 38.28 -3.85
C PRO A 349 -0.51 37.58 -3.10
N PHE A 350 -0.73 36.32 -2.70
CA PHE A 350 0.26 35.60 -1.90
C PHE A 350 1.60 35.43 -2.64
N GLU A 351 1.56 35.29 -3.97
CA GLU A 351 2.75 35.19 -4.82
C GLU A 351 3.59 36.48 -4.86
N ASP A 352 2.99 37.64 -4.61
CA ASP A 352 3.67 38.94 -4.64
C ASP A 352 4.27 39.33 -3.28
N TYR A 353 4.04 38.53 -2.20
CA TYR A 353 4.66 38.82 -0.91
C TYR A 353 6.18 38.60 -0.93
N PRO A 354 6.97 39.49 -0.30
CA PRO A 354 8.37 39.22 -0.02
C PRO A 354 8.58 37.91 0.75
N ALA A 355 9.70 37.25 0.58
CA ALA A 355 10.01 35.98 1.26
C ALA A 355 9.87 36.07 2.79
N SER A 356 10.23 37.21 3.39
CA SER A 356 10.09 37.47 4.83
C SER A 356 8.63 37.45 5.32
N VAL A 357 7.68 37.98 4.53
CA VAL A 357 6.25 37.97 4.85
C VAL A 357 5.69 36.55 4.65
N ARG A 358 6.07 35.84 3.59
CA ARG A 358 5.69 34.45 3.40
C ARG A 358 6.18 33.58 4.56
N GLU A 359 7.44 33.76 4.99
CA GLU A 359 8.01 33.04 6.14
C GLU A 359 7.25 33.36 7.44
N LEU A 360 6.87 34.63 7.66
CA LEU A 360 6.07 35.03 8.79
C LEU A 360 4.69 34.35 8.82
N ILE A 361 4.00 34.32 7.70
CA ILE A 361 2.67 33.67 7.59
C ILE A 361 2.78 32.16 7.82
N LEU A 362 3.76 31.51 7.24
CA LEU A 362 3.93 30.07 7.32
C LEU A 362 4.49 29.60 8.67
N TYR A 363 5.50 30.29 9.22
CA TYR A 363 6.29 29.83 10.37
C TYR A 363 6.18 30.75 11.60
N GLY A 364 5.41 31.83 11.52
CA GLY A 364 5.08 32.68 12.65
C GLY A 364 6.16 33.67 13.09
N THR A 365 5.89 34.32 14.23
CA THR A 365 6.73 35.39 14.78
C THR A 365 7.94 34.90 15.60
N LYS A 366 8.17 33.61 15.68
CA LYS A 366 9.27 32.96 16.45
C LYS A 366 9.26 33.42 17.93
N GLY A 367 8.05 33.51 18.53
CA GLY A 367 7.83 33.86 19.92
C GLY A 367 7.70 35.36 20.21
N LYS A 368 7.80 36.22 19.20
CA LYS A 368 7.57 37.69 19.41
C LYS A 368 6.06 37.96 19.49
N GLU A 369 5.62 38.63 20.54
CA GLU A 369 4.22 38.99 20.73
C GLU A 369 3.84 40.21 19.92
N VAL A 370 2.63 40.21 19.37
CA VAL A 370 2.03 41.34 18.63
C VAL A 370 0.72 41.67 19.31
N PRO A 371 0.40 43.00 19.55
CA PRO A 371 -0.86 43.40 20.13
C PRO A 371 -2.00 43.21 19.12
N VAL A 372 -2.97 42.36 19.43
CA VAL A 372 -4.15 42.09 18.62
C VAL A 372 -5.38 42.67 19.29
N PHE A 373 -6.00 43.63 18.66
CA PHE A 373 -7.28 44.15 19.10
C PHE A 373 -8.42 43.31 18.51
N TYR A 374 -9.24 42.77 19.41
CA TYR A 374 -10.38 41.95 18.99
C TYR A 374 -11.66 42.33 19.69
N LYS A 375 -12.74 42.50 18.92
CA LYS A 375 -14.07 42.81 19.40
C LYS A 375 -15.00 41.62 19.12
N SER A 376 -15.55 41.04 20.18
CA SER A 376 -16.52 39.96 20.12
C SER A 376 -17.87 40.39 20.71
N GLN A 377 -18.89 39.54 20.57
CA GLN A 377 -20.20 39.75 21.23
C GLN A 377 -20.11 39.75 22.77
N ARG A 378 -19.03 39.24 23.36
CA ARG A 378 -18.79 39.12 24.81
C ARG A 378 -17.91 40.21 25.38
N GLY A 379 -17.34 41.09 24.55
CA GLY A 379 -16.45 42.16 24.93
C GLY A 379 -15.38 42.48 23.90
N GLU A 380 -14.64 43.55 24.13
CA GLU A 380 -13.50 43.95 23.31
C GLU A 380 -12.25 44.09 24.18
N GLY A 381 -11.06 43.80 23.61
CA GLY A 381 -9.81 43.91 24.31
C GLY A 381 -8.58 43.74 23.41
N THR A 382 -7.45 44.16 23.92
CA THR A 382 -6.15 43.94 23.25
C THR A 382 -5.43 42.75 23.90
N TYR A 383 -5.04 41.77 23.09
CA TYR A 383 -4.34 40.55 23.52
C TYR A 383 -2.94 40.58 22.97
N GLN A 384 -1.93 40.21 23.78
CA GLN A 384 -0.58 39.97 23.30
C GLN A 384 -0.52 38.55 22.77
N VAL A 385 -0.26 38.35 21.47
CA VAL A 385 -0.29 37.05 20.81
C VAL A 385 1.02 36.84 20.08
N ALA A 386 1.74 35.76 20.45
CA ALA A 386 2.84 35.26 19.66
C ALA A 386 2.26 34.34 18.56
N PHE A 387 2.29 34.81 17.31
CA PHE A 387 1.76 34.04 16.18
C PHE A 387 2.65 32.84 15.87
N GLU A 388 2.12 31.65 15.99
CA GLU A 388 2.85 30.40 15.79
C GLU A 388 3.06 30.04 14.31
N GLY A 389 2.38 30.72 13.38
CA GLY A 389 2.41 30.43 11.96
C GLY A 389 1.41 29.36 11.54
N LEU A 390 1.13 29.30 10.24
CA LEU A 390 0.14 28.36 9.67
C LEU A 390 0.54 26.92 9.92
N ILE A 391 1.79 26.56 9.66
CA ILE A 391 2.30 25.17 9.74
C ILE A 391 2.28 24.66 11.19
N GLU A 392 2.80 25.41 12.15
CA GLU A 392 2.82 24.97 13.55
C GLU A 392 1.40 24.97 14.17
N ASN A 393 0.53 25.89 13.77
CA ASN A 393 -0.87 25.89 14.19
C ASN A 393 -1.57 24.59 13.76
N GLU A 394 -1.41 24.19 12.49
CA GLU A 394 -2.00 22.95 11.97
C GLU A 394 -1.35 21.71 12.60
N ASN A 395 -0.03 21.70 12.81
CA ASN A 395 0.68 20.63 13.52
C ASN A 395 0.13 20.43 14.94
N ARG A 396 -0.09 21.52 15.67
CA ARG A 396 -0.66 21.45 17.03
C ARG A 396 -2.07 20.91 17.01
N ARG A 397 -2.94 21.43 16.13
CA ARG A 397 -4.33 20.97 15.99
C ARG A 397 -4.42 19.49 15.59
N TYR A 398 -3.55 19.02 14.69
CA TYR A 398 -3.47 17.62 14.30
C TYR A 398 -3.11 16.71 15.49
N ARG A 399 -2.18 17.14 16.35
CA ARG A 399 -1.81 16.39 17.56
C ARG A 399 -2.91 16.38 18.62
N GLU A 400 -3.64 17.48 18.77
CA GLU A 400 -4.65 17.66 19.82
C GLU A 400 -6.02 17.06 19.45
N THR A 401 -6.29 16.82 18.19
CA THR A 401 -7.59 16.28 17.77
C THR A 401 -7.73 14.79 18.06
N PHE A 402 -8.88 14.40 18.63
CA PHE A 402 -9.28 13.01 18.85
C PHE A 402 -10.22 12.49 17.75
N SER A 403 -10.63 13.34 16.81
CA SER A 403 -11.56 12.97 15.74
C SER A 403 -10.78 12.40 14.55
N ASP A 404 -11.04 11.13 14.20
CA ASP A 404 -10.43 10.49 13.03
C ASP A 404 -10.79 11.20 11.72
N THR A 405 -12.00 11.76 11.62
CA THR A 405 -12.42 12.53 10.45
C THR A 405 -11.57 13.79 10.31
N MET A 406 -11.35 14.52 11.42
CA MET A 406 -10.51 15.72 11.40
C MET A 406 -9.03 15.37 11.14
N LYS A 407 -8.53 14.26 11.68
CA LYS A 407 -7.16 13.79 11.35
C LYS A 407 -7.00 13.56 9.87
N GLN A 408 -7.95 12.87 9.24
CA GLN A 408 -7.92 12.63 7.79
C GLN A 408 -8.01 13.93 6.98
N GLU A 409 -8.77 14.92 7.47
CA GLU A 409 -8.84 16.24 6.85
C GLU A 409 -7.49 16.95 6.91
N TYR A 410 -6.82 16.99 8.07
CA TYR A 410 -5.47 17.53 8.21
C TYR A 410 -4.44 16.78 7.34
N GLU A 411 -4.50 15.45 7.30
CA GLU A 411 -3.62 14.61 6.48
C GLU A 411 -3.73 14.92 4.99
N SER A 412 -4.88 15.41 4.52
CA SER A 412 -5.06 15.85 3.12
C SER A 412 -4.21 17.07 2.73
N TYR A 413 -3.72 17.83 3.73
CA TYR A 413 -2.83 18.98 3.56
C TYR A 413 -1.35 18.64 3.84
N MET A 414 -1.05 17.33 4.08
CA MET A 414 0.30 16.89 4.33
C MET A 414 0.88 16.18 3.09
N ARG A 415 2.19 16.28 2.96
CA ARG A 415 2.99 15.54 1.99
C ARG A 415 3.90 14.56 2.71
N ILE A 416 4.06 13.39 2.11
CA ILE A 416 5.05 12.39 2.53
C ILE A 416 6.40 12.82 1.98
N THR A 417 7.35 13.15 2.86
CA THR A 417 8.72 13.53 2.50
C THR A 417 9.70 12.49 3.03
N PRO A 418 10.76 12.13 2.26
CA PRO A 418 11.79 11.25 2.78
C PRO A 418 12.43 11.83 4.05
N CYS A 419 12.66 11.00 5.04
CA CYS A 419 13.29 11.42 6.29
C CYS A 419 14.70 11.97 6.03
N LYS A 420 14.99 13.21 6.38
CA LYS A 420 16.28 13.89 6.14
C LYS A 420 17.45 13.20 6.83
N ALA A 421 17.24 12.56 7.98
CA ALA A 421 18.31 11.92 8.75
C ALA A 421 18.81 10.61 8.12
N CYS A 422 17.90 9.78 7.57
CA CYS A 422 18.25 8.52 6.94
C CYS A 422 18.11 8.53 5.40
N GLY A 423 17.70 9.63 4.80
CA GLY A 423 17.50 9.73 3.34
C GLY A 423 16.44 8.76 2.79
N GLY A 424 15.43 8.40 3.61
CA GLY A 424 14.42 7.39 3.23
C GLY A 424 14.78 5.95 3.60
N LYS A 425 16.03 5.65 3.96
CA LYS A 425 16.56 4.30 4.15
C LYS A 425 16.10 3.57 5.44
N ARG A 426 15.27 4.18 6.29
CA ARG A 426 14.64 3.62 7.51
C ARG A 426 15.58 3.25 8.67
N LEU A 427 16.85 2.99 8.42
CA LEU A 427 17.83 2.49 9.37
C LEU A 427 18.77 3.57 9.89
N LYS A 428 19.47 3.28 11.00
CA LYS A 428 20.57 4.11 11.51
C LYS A 428 21.74 4.12 10.53
N LYS A 429 22.53 5.20 10.53
CA LYS A 429 23.75 5.31 9.70
C LYS A 429 24.75 4.21 9.99
N SER A 430 24.89 3.75 11.26
CA SER A 430 25.77 2.65 11.64
C SER A 430 25.34 1.31 11.02
N SER A 431 24.04 1.04 10.92
CA SER A 431 23.52 -0.16 10.28
C SER A 431 23.68 -0.10 8.75
N LEU A 432 23.49 1.06 8.14
CA LEU A 432 23.71 1.28 6.71
C LEU A 432 25.19 1.26 6.31
N ALA A 433 26.07 1.44 7.28
CA ALA A 433 27.52 1.35 7.03
C ALA A 433 28.05 -0.09 6.95
N VAL A 434 27.20 -1.12 7.12
CA VAL A 434 27.56 -2.52 6.91
C VAL A 434 27.17 -2.93 5.49
N THR A 435 28.13 -3.50 4.74
CA THR A 435 27.91 -3.86 3.33
C THR A 435 28.16 -5.34 3.06
N VAL A 436 27.42 -5.88 2.09
CA VAL A 436 27.66 -7.18 1.47
C VAL A 436 27.76 -6.94 -0.04
N GLY A 437 28.85 -7.41 -0.69
CA GLY A 437 29.09 -7.12 -2.09
C GLY A 437 29.14 -5.60 -2.41
N GLY A 438 29.59 -4.78 -1.45
CA GLY A 438 29.70 -3.33 -1.61
C GLY A 438 28.37 -2.55 -1.49
N LYS A 439 27.24 -3.21 -1.14
CA LYS A 439 25.93 -2.57 -0.98
C LYS A 439 25.42 -2.68 0.45
N ASP A 440 24.80 -1.62 0.96
CA ASP A 440 24.07 -1.69 2.21
C ASP A 440 22.74 -2.47 2.04
N ILE A 441 22.12 -2.85 3.15
CA ILE A 441 20.92 -3.69 3.11
C ILE A 441 19.73 -2.96 2.44
N TYR A 442 19.64 -1.65 2.55
CA TYR A 442 18.58 -0.88 1.89
C TYR A 442 18.83 -0.81 0.38
N ASP A 443 20.04 -0.49 -0.06
CA ASP A 443 20.39 -0.42 -1.48
C ASP A 443 20.21 -1.79 -2.17
N ALA A 444 20.48 -2.88 -1.45
CA ALA A 444 20.17 -4.23 -1.94
C ALA A 444 18.67 -4.47 -2.07
N THR A 445 17.87 -4.07 -1.08
CA THR A 445 16.42 -4.29 -1.10
C THR A 445 15.66 -3.32 -2.00
N ASP A 446 16.25 -2.20 -2.36
CA ASP A 446 15.63 -1.18 -3.24
C ASP A 446 15.75 -1.51 -4.72
N MET A 447 16.59 -2.46 -5.09
CA MET A 447 16.66 -3.00 -6.44
C MET A 447 15.37 -3.73 -6.82
N SER A 448 15.05 -3.77 -8.12
CA SER A 448 14.04 -4.72 -8.62
C SER A 448 14.43 -6.15 -8.27
N ILE A 449 13.41 -7.00 -8.07
CA ILE A 449 13.60 -8.41 -7.66
C ILE A 449 14.56 -9.15 -8.61
N VAL A 450 14.47 -8.89 -9.92
CA VAL A 450 15.42 -9.48 -10.89
C VAL A 450 16.86 -9.01 -10.63
N LYS A 451 17.07 -7.70 -10.51
CA LYS A 451 18.40 -7.16 -10.23
C LYS A 451 18.95 -7.63 -8.87
N PHE A 452 18.07 -7.77 -7.89
CA PHE A 452 18.44 -8.31 -6.58
C PHE A 452 18.87 -9.77 -6.68
N ARG A 453 18.17 -10.60 -7.44
CA ARG A 453 18.58 -12.00 -7.72
C ARG A 453 19.96 -12.03 -8.37
N ASP A 454 20.15 -11.28 -9.45
CA ASP A 454 21.42 -11.24 -10.18
C ASP A 454 22.56 -10.73 -9.28
N PHE A 455 22.29 -9.79 -8.39
CA PHE A 455 23.24 -9.33 -7.38
C PHE A 455 23.57 -10.44 -6.36
N ALA A 456 22.57 -11.14 -5.82
CA ALA A 456 22.77 -12.20 -4.85
C ALA A 456 23.54 -13.40 -5.42
N ASP A 457 23.23 -13.77 -6.66
CA ASP A 457 23.91 -14.86 -7.38
C ASP A 457 25.35 -14.49 -7.82
N GLY A 458 25.59 -13.20 -8.07
CA GLY A 458 26.89 -12.66 -8.45
C GLY A 458 27.85 -12.30 -7.29
N LEU A 459 27.49 -12.59 -6.03
CA LEU A 459 28.31 -12.22 -4.87
C LEU A 459 29.67 -12.97 -4.88
N ALA A 460 30.77 -12.20 -4.94
CA ALA A 460 32.12 -12.71 -4.80
C ALA A 460 32.44 -12.93 -3.30
N LEU A 461 32.19 -14.11 -2.78
CA LEU A 461 32.39 -14.48 -1.38
C LEU A 461 33.71 -15.23 -1.17
N THR A 462 34.38 -14.95 -0.07
CA THR A 462 35.51 -15.78 0.40
C THR A 462 35.01 -17.18 0.76
N GLU A 463 35.91 -18.18 0.86
CA GLU A 463 35.53 -19.54 1.21
C GLU A 463 34.77 -19.62 2.56
N THR A 464 35.21 -18.83 3.54
CA THR A 464 34.58 -18.74 4.87
C THR A 464 33.18 -18.10 4.77
N GLN A 465 33.06 -16.97 4.06
CA GLN A 465 31.79 -16.31 3.85
C GLN A 465 30.79 -17.21 3.10
N ARG A 466 31.27 -17.98 2.12
CA ARG A 466 30.45 -18.92 1.37
C ARG A 466 29.91 -20.02 2.29
N LYS A 467 30.74 -20.64 3.12
CA LYS A 467 30.29 -21.66 4.08
C LYS A 467 29.25 -21.15 5.07
N ILE A 468 29.38 -19.90 5.50
CA ILE A 468 28.43 -19.27 6.43
C ILE A 468 27.12 -18.87 5.71
N GLY A 469 27.22 -18.31 4.50
CA GLY A 469 26.12 -17.71 3.76
C GLY A 469 25.32 -18.66 2.88
N GLU A 470 25.86 -19.84 2.52
CA GLU A 470 25.30 -20.75 1.51
C GLU A 470 23.83 -21.10 1.78
N GLN A 471 23.51 -21.54 2.98
CA GLN A 471 22.15 -21.92 3.34
C GLN A 471 21.19 -20.71 3.33
N ILE A 472 21.68 -19.55 3.78
CA ILE A 472 20.89 -18.31 3.81
C ILE A 472 20.61 -17.84 2.38
N LEU A 473 21.62 -17.84 1.51
CA LEU A 473 21.48 -17.45 0.10
C LEU A 473 20.56 -18.39 -0.67
N LYS A 474 20.61 -19.70 -0.38
CA LYS A 474 19.70 -20.69 -0.96
C LYS A 474 18.23 -20.37 -0.63
N GLU A 475 17.94 -20.04 0.63
CA GLU A 475 16.59 -19.66 1.06
C GLU A 475 16.13 -18.36 0.41
N ILE A 476 17.03 -17.36 0.31
CA ILE A 476 16.75 -16.11 -0.39
C ILE A 476 16.45 -16.38 -1.87
N HIS A 477 17.29 -17.17 -2.54
CA HIS A 477 17.13 -17.49 -3.95
C HIS A 477 15.79 -18.19 -4.24
N ASN A 478 15.40 -19.16 -3.43
CA ASN A 478 14.11 -19.85 -3.57
C ASN A 478 12.94 -18.87 -3.47
N ARG A 479 12.89 -18.02 -2.43
CA ARG A 479 11.80 -17.08 -2.22
C ARG A 479 11.73 -15.99 -3.30
N VAL A 480 12.88 -15.53 -3.76
CA VAL A 480 12.98 -14.55 -4.86
C VAL A 480 12.49 -15.17 -6.17
N SER A 481 12.85 -16.44 -6.45
CA SER A 481 12.38 -17.15 -7.64
C SER A 481 10.86 -17.25 -7.66
N PHE A 482 10.21 -17.57 -6.53
CA PHE A 482 8.75 -17.62 -6.47
C PHE A 482 8.09 -16.25 -6.76
N LEU A 483 8.71 -15.14 -6.34
CA LEU A 483 8.20 -13.81 -6.69
C LEU A 483 8.30 -13.52 -8.18
N ILE A 484 9.35 -14.01 -8.84
CA ILE A 484 9.54 -13.88 -10.30
C ILE A 484 8.53 -14.76 -11.03
N ASP A 485 8.30 -15.99 -10.55
CA ASP A 485 7.38 -16.95 -11.15
C ASP A 485 5.92 -16.48 -11.13
N VAL A 486 5.53 -15.68 -10.12
CA VAL A 486 4.20 -15.05 -10.08
C VAL A 486 4.15 -13.68 -10.80
N GLY A 487 5.20 -13.31 -11.57
CA GLY A 487 5.24 -12.08 -12.37
C GLY A 487 5.42 -10.78 -11.57
N LEU A 488 6.12 -10.82 -10.42
CA LEU A 488 6.43 -9.66 -9.59
C LEU A 488 7.90 -9.21 -9.71
N ASP A 489 8.54 -9.56 -10.79
CA ASP A 489 9.95 -9.33 -11.08
C ASP A 489 10.36 -7.83 -11.06
N TYR A 490 9.43 -6.95 -11.35
CA TYR A 490 9.61 -5.49 -11.39
C TYR A 490 9.54 -4.79 -10.03
N LEU A 491 8.99 -5.43 -8.99
CA LEU A 491 8.90 -4.85 -7.65
C LEU A 491 10.27 -4.78 -6.97
N SER A 492 10.38 -3.94 -5.93
CA SER A 492 11.52 -3.96 -5.00
C SER A 492 11.10 -4.53 -3.64
N LEU A 493 12.05 -5.15 -2.93
CA LEU A 493 11.82 -5.68 -1.57
C LEU A 493 11.56 -4.57 -0.54
N SER A 494 12.06 -3.34 -0.79
CA SER A 494 11.86 -2.15 0.05
C SER A 494 10.45 -1.58 -0.07
N ARG A 495 9.69 -1.91 -1.13
CA ARG A 495 8.37 -1.33 -1.42
C ARG A 495 7.38 -1.61 -0.30
N GLY A 496 6.74 -0.56 0.19
CA GLY A 496 5.73 -0.65 1.25
C GLY A 496 4.46 -1.37 0.80
N THR A 497 3.93 -2.28 1.61
CA THR A 497 2.73 -3.07 1.27
C THR A 497 1.47 -2.21 1.07
N ALA A 498 1.41 -1.05 1.72
CA ALA A 498 0.29 -0.10 1.55
C ALA A 498 0.24 0.55 0.15
N THR A 499 1.32 0.46 -0.63
CA THR A 499 1.41 1.01 -2.00
C THR A 499 1.15 -0.02 -3.09
N LEU A 500 0.90 -1.27 -2.71
CA LEU A 500 0.64 -2.36 -3.63
C LEU A 500 -0.81 -2.34 -4.12
N SER A 501 -1.03 -2.73 -5.36
CA SER A 501 -2.35 -3.07 -5.85
C SER A 501 -2.87 -4.35 -5.17
N GLY A 502 -4.20 -4.57 -5.21
CA GLY A 502 -4.81 -5.79 -4.66
C GLY A 502 -4.20 -7.06 -5.25
N GLY A 503 -4.03 -7.11 -6.56
CA GLY A 503 -3.43 -8.26 -7.26
C GLY A 503 -1.94 -8.45 -6.93
N GLU A 504 -1.14 -7.37 -6.79
CA GLU A 504 0.27 -7.48 -6.33
C GLU A 504 0.35 -8.09 -4.92
N ALA A 505 -0.48 -7.59 -3.98
CA ALA A 505 -0.50 -8.09 -2.60
C ALA A 505 -0.93 -9.57 -2.54
N GLN A 506 -1.90 -9.98 -3.34
CA GLN A 506 -2.37 -11.35 -3.44
C GLN A 506 -1.27 -12.29 -3.97
N ARG A 507 -0.57 -11.90 -5.04
CA ARG A 507 0.52 -12.68 -5.62
C ARG A 507 1.72 -12.81 -4.68
N ILE A 508 2.03 -11.77 -3.89
CA ILE A 508 3.05 -11.87 -2.84
C ILE A 508 2.67 -12.94 -1.82
N ARG A 509 1.40 -13.00 -1.39
CA ARG A 509 0.93 -14.06 -0.50
C ARG A 509 1.01 -15.42 -1.15
N LEU A 510 0.60 -15.54 -2.41
CA LEU A 510 0.73 -16.79 -3.17
C LEU A 510 2.18 -17.26 -3.21
N ALA A 511 3.13 -16.39 -3.57
CA ALA A 511 4.56 -16.72 -3.59
C ALA A 511 5.08 -17.16 -2.22
N THR A 512 4.62 -16.50 -1.13
CA THR A 512 5.00 -16.85 0.25
C THR A 512 4.47 -18.24 0.63
N GLN A 513 3.23 -18.59 0.24
CA GLN A 513 2.63 -19.88 0.55
C GLN A 513 3.29 -21.03 -0.25
N ILE A 514 3.65 -20.79 -1.51
CA ILE A 514 4.42 -21.76 -2.32
C ILE A 514 5.77 -22.02 -1.65
N GLY A 515 6.42 -20.96 -1.19
CA GLY A 515 7.69 -21.04 -0.46
C GLY A 515 7.64 -21.84 0.84
N SER A 516 6.44 -22.04 1.42
CA SER A 516 6.26 -22.87 2.61
C SER A 516 6.39 -24.38 2.34
N GLY A 517 6.28 -24.81 1.07
CA GLY A 517 6.41 -26.21 0.66
C GLY A 517 5.33 -27.14 1.22
N LEU A 518 4.17 -26.63 1.61
CA LEU A 518 3.07 -27.43 2.15
C LEU A 518 2.47 -28.35 1.07
N VAL A 519 2.20 -29.60 1.44
CA VAL A 519 1.64 -30.64 0.59
C VAL A 519 0.36 -31.19 1.20
N GLY A 520 -0.59 -31.59 0.37
CA GLY A 520 -1.88 -32.15 0.83
C GLY A 520 -2.85 -31.12 1.37
N VAL A 521 -2.71 -29.86 1.00
CA VAL A 521 -3.49 -28.71 1.41
C VAL A 521 -4.51 -28.33 0.31
N ALA A 522 -5.62 -27.75 0.67
CA ALA A 522 -6.54 -27.09 -0.26
C ALA A 522 -6.27 -25.59 -0.31
N TYR A 523 -5.72 -25.09 -1.42
CA TYR A 523 -5.56 -23.66 -1.67
C TYR A 523 -6.83 -23.10 -2.32
N ILE A 524 -7.37 -22.04 -1.75
CA ILE A 524 -8.57 -21.37 -2.25
C ILE A 524 -8.20 -19.93 -2.61
N LEU A 525 -8.26 -19.60 -3.90
CA LEU A 525 -7.83 -18.32 -4.44
C LEU A 525 -9.02 -17.53 -5.01
N ASP A 526 -9.04 -16.21 -4.76
CA ASP A 526 -10.05 -15.29 -5.27
C ASP A 526 -9.47 -14.45 -6.40
N GLU A 527 -9.87 -14.75 -7.64
CA GLU A 527 -9.51 -14.01 -8.85
C GLU A 527 -8.01 -13.65 -8.95
N PRO A 528 -7.09 -14.63 -8.91
CA PRO A 528 -5.64 -14.35 -8.88
C PRO A 528 -5.09 -13.73 -10.18
N SER A 529 -5.83 -13.79 -11.31
CA SER A 529 -5.45 -13.18 -12.60
C SER A 529 -5.72 -11.67 -12.66
N ILE A 530 -6.34 -11.08 -11.62
CA ILE A 530 -6.72 -9.66 -11.60
C ILE A 530 -5.54 -8.73 -11.90
N GLY A 531 -5.76 -7.78 -12.84
CA GLY A 531 -4.78 -6.76 -13.20
C GLY A 531 -3.52 -7.32 -13.89
N LEU A 532 -3.59 -8.56 -14.38
CA LEU A 532 -2.51 -9.18 -15.13
C LEU A 532 -2.65 -8.95 -16.62
N HIS A 533 -1.52 -8.65 -17.25
CA HIS A 533 -1.38 -8.84 -18.69
C HIS A 533 -1.33 -10.34 -19.02
N GLN A 534 -1.81 -10.76 -20.19
CA GLN A 534 -1.87 -12.17 -20.57
C GLN A 534 -0.51 -12.90 -20.43
N ARG A 535 0.60 -12.22 -20.78
CA ARG A 535 1.96 -12.74 -20.55
C ARG A 535 2.23 -13.14 -19.10
N ASP A 536 1.77 -12.32 -18.16
CA ASP A 536 2.00 -12.55 -16.72
C ASP A 536 0.99 -13.59 -16.19
N ASN A 537 -0.19 -13.70 -16.81
CA ASN A 537 -1.18 -14.74 -16.54
C ASN A 537 -0.64 -16.16 -16.90
N ASP A 538 0.09 -16.28 -18.01
CA ASP A 538 0.75 -17.55 -18.38
C ASP A 538 1.71 -18.04 -17.27
N LYS A 539 2.48 -17.13 -16.65
CA LYS A 539 3.36 -17.45 -15.52
C LYS A 539 2.57 -17.90 -14.28
N LEU A 540 1.49 -17.17 -13.97
CA LEU A 540 0.59 -17.52 -12.86
C LEU A 540 -0.01 -18.93 -13.05
N LEU A 541 -0.51 -19.25 -14.24
CA LEU A 541 -1.04 -20.57 -14.57
C LEU A 541 -0.01 -21.69 -14.39
N ALA A 542 1.23 -21.49 -14.84
CA ALA A 542 2.33 -22.43 -14.62
C ALA A 542 2.57 -22.65 -13.12
N THR A 543 2.49 -21.59 -12.32
CA THR A 543 2.64 -21.62 -10.86
C THR A 543 1.50 -22.39 -10.18
N LEU A 544 0.24 -22.17 -10.58
CA LEU A 544 -0.93 -22.89 -10.04
C LEU A 544 -0.87 -24.39 -10.38
N LYS A 545 -0.46 -24.73 -11.60
CA LYS A 545 -0.22 -26.13 -12.00
C LYS A 545 0.91 -26.77 -11.19
N HIS A 546 1.98 -26.04 -10.92
CA HIS A 546 3.06 -26.53 -10.06
C HIS A 546 2.56 -26.83 -8.64
N LEU A 547 1.74 -25.94 -8.04
CA LEU A 547 1.11 -26.20 -6.73
C LEU A 547 0.27 -27.47 -6.73
N ARG A 548 -0.54 -27.67 -7.77
CA ARG A 548 -1.32 -28.91 -7.98
C ARG A 548 -0.40 -30.13 -8.05
N ASP A 549 0.64 -30.06 -8.86
CA ASP A 549 1.57 -31.18 -9.13
C ASP A 549 2.35 -31.59 -7.86
N LEU A 550 2.48 -30.71 -6.88
CA LEU A 550 2.98 -31.02 -5.53
C LEU A 550 1.99 -31.86 -4.69
N GLY A 551 0.80 -32.16 -5.18
CA GLY A 551 -0.23 -32.95 -4.48
C GLY A 551 -1.19 -32.09 -3.66
N ASN A 552 -1.44 -30.86 -4.07
CA ASN A 552 -2.42 -29.98 -3.45
C ASN A 552 -3.70 -29.86 -4.29
N SER A 553 -4.82 -29.63 -3.64
CA SER A 553 -6.05 -29.22 -4.32
C SER A 553 -6.04 -27.70 -4.49
N VAL A 554 -6.20 -27.22 -5.73
CA VAL A 554 -6.16 -25.77 -6.03
C VAL A 554 -7.53 -25.36 -6.54
N LEU A 555 -8.29 -24.64 -5.71
CA LEU A 555 -9.62 -24.12 -6.03
C LEU A 555 -9.49 -22.63 -6.34
N VAL A 556 -9.94 -22.22 -7.52
CA VAL A 556 -9.79 -20.83 -7.98
C VAL A 556 -11.14 -20.27 -8.38
N VAL A 557 -11.56 -19.17 -7.78
CA VAL A 557 -12.69 -18.39 -8.29
C VAL A 557 -12.16 -17.50 -9.41
N GLU A 558 -12.62 -17.71 -10.65
CA GLU A 558 -12.04 -17.03 -11.82
C GLU A 558 -13.04 -16.74 -12.92
N HIS A 559 -12.69 -15.73 -13.74
CA HIS A 559 -13.44 -15.29 -14.92
C HIS A 559 -12.59 -15.25 -16.20
N ASP A 560 -11.29 -15.55 -16.08
CA ASP A 560 -10.36 -15.55 -17.21
C ASP A 560 -10.50 -16.82 -18.08
N GLU A 561 -10.58 -16.63 -19.40
CA GLU A 561 -10.76 -17.72 -20.36
C GLU A 561 -9.58 -18.70 -20.33
N ASP A 562 -8.34 -18.20 -20.34
CA ASP A 562 -7.14 -19.04 -20.39
C ASP A 562 -7.03 -19.89 -19.13
N THR A 563 -7.40 -19.33 -17.97
CA THR A 563 -7.45 -20.07 -16.69
C THR A 563 -8.49 -21.19 -16.71
N MET A 564 -9.71 -20.91 -17.23
CA MET A 564 -10.75 -21.94 -17.32
C MET A 564 -10.37 -23.06 -18.32
N ARG A 565 -9.74 -22.72 -19.45
CA ARG A 565 -9.25 -23.72 -20.41
C ARG A 565 -8.07 -24.55 -19.90
N ALA A 566 -7.28 -23.98 -19.01
CA ALA A 566 -6.12 -24.65 -18.41
C ALA A 566 -6.45 -25.49 -17.17
N ALA A 567 -7.68 -25.37 -16.63
CA ALA A 567 -8.16 -26.09 -15.46
C ALA A 567 -8.43 -27.57 -15.78
N ASP A 568 -8.22 -28.43 -14.79
CA ASP A 568 -8.58 -29.85 -14.86
C ASP A 568 -10.11 -30.04 -14.72
N TRP A 569 -10.75 -29.16 -13.93
CA TRP A 569 -12.18 -29.19 -13.66
C TRP A 569 -12.74 -27.77 -13.53
N VAL A 570 -13.93 -27.51 -14.08
CA VAL A 570 -14.61 -26.22 -14.01
C VAL A 570 -16.01 -26.42 -13.45
N ILE A 571 -16.44 -25.56 -12.55
CA ILE A 571 -17.77 -25.53 -11.92
C ILE A 571 -18.40 -24.20 -12.25
N ASP A 572 -19.49 -24.22 -13.00
CA ASP A 572 -20.27 -23.02 -13.36
C ASP A 572 -21.45 -22.86 -12.39
N ILE A 573 -21.47 -21.75 -11.67
CA ILE A 573 -22.51 -21.42 -10.68
C ILE A 573 -23.40 -20.32 -11.23
N GLY A 574 -24.70 -20.60 -11.25
CA GLY A 574 -25.70 -19.75 -11.84
C GLY A 574 -27.13 -20.18 -11.50
N PRO A 575 -28.08 -20.07 -12.48
CA PRO A 575 -27.91 -19.46 -13.83
C PRO A 575 -27.87 -17.93 -13.83
N GLY A 576 -28.29 -17.26 -12.75
CA GLY A 576 -28.33 -15.81 -12.59
C GLY A 576 -27.51 -15.30 -11.42
N ALA A 577 -27.80 -14.08 -10.99
CA ALA A 577 -27.17 -13.43 -9.83
C ALA A 577 -28.16 -13.31 -8.67
N GLY A 578 -27.67 -13.18 -7.44
CA GLY A 578 -28.50 -13.02 -6.24
C GLY A 578 -29.47 -14.19 -6.05
N GLU A 579 -30.75 -13.91 -5.90
CA GLU A 579 -31.81 -14.93 -5.72
C GLU A 579 -31.98 -15.87 -6.92
N HIS A 580 -31.58 -15.42 -8.11
CA HIS A 580 -31.62 -16.23 -9.34
C HIS A 580 -30.36 -17.09 -9.52
N GLY A 581 -29.39 -16.97 -8.63
CA GLY A 581 -28.15 -17.77 -8.61
C GLY A 581 -28.21 -18.95 -7.65
N GLY A 582 -27.04 -19.36 -7.17
CA GLY A 582 -26.87 -20.33 -6.09
C GLY A 582 -27.05 -21.79 -6.47
N GLN A 583 -26.99 -22.14 -7.76
CA GLN A 583 -27.08 -23.54 -8.25
C GLN A 583 -25.86 -23.87 -9.11
N VAL A 584 -25.47 -25.13 -9.14
CA VAL A 584 -24.48 -25.62 -10.09
C VAL A 584 -25.18 -25.88 -11.42
N VAL A 585 -24.83 -25.11 -12.44
CA VAL A 585 -25.37 -25.22 -13.81
C VAL A 585 -24.64 -26.32 -14.58
N ALA A 586 -23.31 -26.35 -14.42
CA ALA A 586 -22.48 -27.37 -15.07
C ALA A 586 -21.23 -27.63 -14.19
N ALA A 587 -20.71 -28.84 -14.26
CA ALA A 587 -19.45 -29.23 -13.64
C ALA A 587 -18.78 -30.31 -14.51
N GLY A 588 -17.50 -30.12 -14.85
CA GLY A 588 -16.73 -30.98 -15.74
C GLY A 588 -15.53 -30.30 -16.32
N THR A 589 -15.00 -30.76 -17.41
CA THR A 589 -13.95 -30.09 -18.17
C THR A 589 -14.50 -28.82 -18.87
N ALA A 590 -13.62 -27.91 -19.29
CA ALA A 590 -14.04 -26.74 -20.07
C ALA A 590 -14.84 -27.13 -21.33
N GLU A 591 -14.50 -28.27 -21.96
CA GLU A 591 -15.20 -28.83 -23.14
C GLU A 591 -16.61 -29.31 -22.82
N ASP A 592 -16.83 -29.82 -21.60
CA ASP A 592 -18.17 -30.23 -21.17
C ASP A 592 -19.07 -29.02 -20.90
N LEU A 593 -18.53 -27.95 -20.35
CA LEU A 593 -19.24 -26.68 -20.20
C LEU A 593 -19.64 -26.09 -21.55
N MET A 594 -18.76 -26.14 -22.56
CA MET A 594 -19.03 -25.63 -23.91
C MET A 594 -20.22 -26.36 -24.60
N LYS A 595 -20.50 -27.61 -24.22
CA LYS A 595 -21.62 -28.40 -24.74
C LYS A 595 -22.94 -28.13 -24.04
N ASN A 596 -22.91 -27.51 -22.85
CA ASN A 596 -24.12 -27.22 -22.07
C ASN A 596 -24.77 -25.90 -22.52
N PRO A 597 -25.97 -25.94 -23.12
CA PRO A 597 -26.64 -24.73 -23.60
C PRO A 597 -27.13 -23.81 -22.50
N ASP A 598 -27.30 -24.32 -21.25
CA ASP A 598 -27.74 -23.54 -20.11
C ASP A 598 -26.58 -22.78 -19.44
N SER A 599 -25.32 -23.17 -19.72
CA SER A 599 -24.15 -22.48 -19.22
C SER A 599 -23.85 -21.21 -20.04
N ILE A 600 -24.02 -20.05 -19.43
CA ILE A 600 -23.66 -18.79 -20.05
C ILE A 600 -22.14 -18.72 -20.27
N THR A 601 -21.35 -19.20 -19.32
CA THR A 601 -19.90 -19.35 -19.43
C THR A 601 -19.53 -20.22 -20.64
N GLY A 602 -20.17 -21.39 -20.77
CA GLY A 602 -19.98 -22.31 -21.90
C GLY A 602 -20.31 -21.69 -23.27
N GLN A 603 -21.34 -20.83 -23.33
CA GLN A 603 -21.70 -20.10 -24.55
C GLN A 603 -20.60 -19.09 -24.99
N TYR A 604 -19.91 -18.41 -24.03
CA TYR A 604 -18.80 -17.55 -24.37
C TYR A 604 -17.54 -18.36 -24.72
N LEU A 605 -17.19 -19.40 -23.96
CA LEU A 605 -16.05 -20.27 -24.23
C LEU A 605 -16.12 -20.98 -25.59
N SER A 606 -17.31 -21.36 -26.03
CA SER A 606 -17.55 -21.98 -27.35
C SER A 606 -17.60 -20.96 -28.50
N GLY A 607 -17.66 -19.66 -28.20
CA GLY A 607 -17.85 -18.60 -29.22
C GLY A 607 -19.27 -18.43 -29.73
N ALA A 608 -20.25 -19.18 -29.19
CA ALA A 608 -21.66 -18.99 -29.51
C ALA A 608 -22.17 -17.58 -29.15
N LYS A 609 -21.63 -17.04 -28.03
CA LYS A 609 -21.73 -15.61 -27.69
C LYS A 609 -20.34 -15.01 -27.70
N LYS A 610 -20.17 -13.83 -28.27
CA LYS A 610 -18.92 -13.08 -28.30
C LYS A 610 -19.18 -11.57 -28.29
N ILE A 611 -18.24 -10.83 -27.75
CA ILE A 611 -18.20 -9.38 -27.85
C ILE A 611 -17.74 -9.02 -29.27
N PRO A 612 -18.53 -8.30 -30.07
CA PRO A 612 -18.20 -8.05 -31.48
C PRO A 612 -17.05 -7.02 -31.59
N VAL A 613 -16.18 -7.22 -32.57
CA VAL A 613 -15.23 -6.20 -33.01
C VAL A 613 -16.00 -5.12 -33.76
N PRO A 614 -15.82 -3.82 -33.49
CA PRO A 614 -16.46 -2.76 -34.23
C PRO A 614 -16.07 -2.80 -35.71
N ALA A 615 -17.07 -2.64 -36.62
CA ALA A 615 -16.82 -2.62 -38.06
C ALA A 615 -15.96 -1.42 -38.49
N GLU A 616 -16.10 -0.30 -37.81
CA GLU A 616 -15.38 0.94 -38.09
C GLU A 616 -14.82 1.53 -36.80
N ARG A 617 -13.58 2.05 -36.85
CA ARG A 617 -12.94 2.77 -35.74
C ARG A 617 -13.20 4.25 -35.89
N ARG A 618 -13.64 4.90 -34.85
CA ARG A 618 -13.84 6.36 -34.85
C ARG A 618 -12.46 7.03 -34.79
N LYS A 619 -12.32 8.13 -35.51
CA LYS A 619 -11.10 8.93 -35.60
C LYS A 619 -11.35 10.29 -34.98
N SER A 620 -10.32 10.90 -34.44
CA SER A 620 -10.33 12.25 -33.92
C SER A 620 -9.13 13.02 -34.43
N ASP A 621 -9.37 14.27 -34.80
CA ASP A 621 -8.31 15.22 -35.19
C ASP A 621 -7.88 16.11 -34.00
N GLN A 622 -8.54 15.95 -32.85
CA GLN A 622 -8.26 16.68 -31.62
C GLN A 622 -7.55 15.76 -30.62
N TYR A 623 -6.50 16.26 -29.99
CA TYR A 623 -5.67 15.49 -29.09
C TYR A 623 -5.47 16.19 -27.76
N LEU A 624 -5.33 15.40 -26.70
CA LEU A 624 -4.74 15.77 -25.44
C LEU A 624 -3.33 15.19 -25.42
N THR A 625 -2.31 16.04 -25.29
CA THR A 625 -0.91 15.64 -25.40
C THR A 625 -0.20 15.84 -24.07
N VAL A 626 0.38 14.76 -23.52
CA VAL A 626 1.27 14.77 -22.36
C VAL A 626 2.70 14.71 -22.86
N LYS A 627 3.51 15.72 -22.53
CA LYS A 627 4.93 15.81 -22.96
C LYS A 627 5.85 15.59 -21.76
N GLY A 628 6.86 14.76 -21.93
CA GLY A 628 7.94 14.58 -20.96
C GLY A 628 7.49 14.02 -19.61
N ALA A 629 6.57 13.05 -19.60
CA ALA A 629 6.09 12.38 -18.39
C ALA A 629 7.25 11.64 -17.69
N ALA A 630 7.57 12.00 -16.42
CA ALA A 630 8.77 11.56 -15.71
C ALA A 630 8.51 11.03 -14.29
N GLU A 631 7.25 10.69 -13.97
CA GLU A 631 6.89 10.13 -12.67
C GLU A 631 7.21 8.63 -12.60
N ASN A 632 7.72 8.18 -11.46
CA ASN A 632 8.13 6.80 -11.20
C ASN A 632 9.10 6.28 -12.28
N ASN A 633 8.71 5.22 -13.01
CA ASN A 633 9.55 4.60 -14.04
C ASN A 633 9.41 5.22 -15.43
N LEU A 634 8.64 6.30 -15.62
CA LEU A 634 8.43 6.91 -16.92
C LEU A 634 9.69 7.60 -17.46
N LYS A 635 10.05 7.29 -18.71
CA LYS A 635 11.27 7.76 -19.41
C LYS A 635 11.02 8.97 -20.31
N LYS A 636 10.25 9.93 -19.82
CA LYS A 636 9.86 11.16 -20.49
C LYS A 636 9.16 10.95 -21.86
N PRO A 637 8.24 9.96 -22.01
CA PRO A 637 7.52 9.81 -23.26
C PRO A 637 6.65 11.03 -23.55
N THR A 638 6.38 11.25 -24.84
CA THR A 638 5.31 12.13 -25.31
C THR A 638 4.14 11.28 -25.77
N VAL A 639 2.97 11.46 -25.16
CA VAL A 639 1.79 10.62 -25.38
C VAL A 639 0.61 11.48 -25.85
N LYS A 640 -0.07 11.03 -26.90
CA LYS A 640 -1.23 11.71 -27.47
C LYS A 640 -2.49 10.86 -27.23
N PHE A 641 -3.50 11.44 -26.60
CA PHE A 641 -4.81 10.85 -26.38
C PHE A 641 -5.81 11.53 -27.33
N PRO A 642 -6.40 10.81 -28.29
CA PRO A 642 -7.43 11.38 -29.15
C PRO A 642 -8.70 11.69 -28.35
N LEU A 643 -9.31 12.86 -28.57
CA LEU A 643 -10.50 13.32 -27.85
C LEU A 643 -11.78 12.81 -28.50
N GLY A 644 -12.83 12.58 -27.71
CA GLY A 644 -14.15 12.14 -28.16
C GLY A 644 -14.26 10.68 -28.60
N VAL A 645 -13.24 9.87 -28.33
CA VAL A 645 -13.20 8.45 -28.67
C VAL A 645 -12.81 7.60 -27.44
N MET A 646 -12.89 6.29 -27.58
CA MET A 646 -12.46 5.35 -26.55
C MET A 646 -11.01 4.94 -26.78
N THR A 647 -10.13 5.28 -25.82
CA THR A 647 -8.70 4.95 -25.82
C THR A 647 -8.40 3.94 -24.73
N CYS A 648 -7.80 2.80 -25.08
CA CYS A 648 -7.26 1.87 -24.10
C CYS A 648 -5.75 2.10 -23.89
N VAL A 649 -5.33 2.20 -22.62
CA VAL A 649 -3.91 2.21 -22.21
C VAL A 649 -3.55 0.81 -21.74
N THR A 650 -2.71 0.14 -22.51
CA THR A 650 -2.35 -1.28 -22.34
C THR A 650 -0.86 -1.45 -21.99
N GLY A 651 -0.43 -2.69 -21.80
CA GLY A 651 0.95 -3.06 -21.54
C GLY A 651 1.11 -3.94 -20.30
N VAL A 652 2.29 -4.54 -20.16
CA VAL A 652 2.59 -5.47 -19.07
C VAL A 652 2.48 -4.81 -17.68
N SER A 653 2.38 -5.65 -16.64
CA SER A 653 2.32 -5.17 -15.25
C SER A 653 3.57 -4.35 -14.93
N GLY A 654 3.39 -3.19 -14.23
CA GLY A 654 4.50 -2.29 -13.90
C GLY A 654 5.09 -1.47 -15.07
N SER A 655 4.48 -1.47 -16.28
CA SER A 655 4.98 -0.71 -17.46
C SER A 655 4.83 0.82 -17.34
N GLY A 656 4.10 1.33 -16.34
CA GLY A 656 3.93 2.77 -16.10
C GLY A 656 2.56 3.34 -16.49
N LYS A 657 1.57 2.50 -16.80
CA LYS A 657 0.20 2.90 -17.18
C LYS A 657 -0.45 3.84 -16.16
N SER A 658 -0.53 3.40 -14.90
CA SER A 658 -1.15 4.18 -13.82
C SER A 658 -0.34 5.43 -13.48
N SER A 659 1.00 5.40 -13.61
CA SER A 659 1.84 6.60 -13.45
C SER A 659 1.52 7.66 -14.50
N LEU A 660 1.29 7.25 -15.77
CA LEU A 660 0.94 8.16 -16.85
C LEU A 660 -0.48 8.70 -16.69
N VAL A 661 -1.45 7.81 -16.47
CA VAL A 661 -2.88 8.16 -16.54
C VAL A 661 -3.38 8.71 -15.20
N ASN A 662 -3.12 8.02 -14.06
CA ASN A 662 -3.67 8.41 -12.77
C ASN A 662 -2.81 9.49 -12.10
N GLU A 663 -1.47 9.29 -12.02
CA GLU A 663 -0.60 10.20 -11.26
C GLU A 663 -0.34 11.52 -12.02
N ILE A 664 -0.24 11.49 -13.34
CA ILE A 664 0.04 12.71 -14.13
C ILE A 664 -1.24 13.26 -14.76
N LEU A 665 -1.85 12.52 -15.68
CA LEU A 665 -2.95 13.04 -16.51
C LEU A 665 -4.18 13.41 -15.66
N TYR A 666 -4.69 12.45 -14.88
CA TYR A 666 -5.87 12.66 -14.04
C TYR A 666 -5.68 13.82 -13.06
N LYS A 667 -4.60 13.77 -12.27
CA LYS A 667 -4.34 14.79 -11.24
C LYS A 667 -4.18 16.18 -11.84
N TYR A 668 -3.52 16.30 -13.00
CA TYR A 668 -3.41 17.56 -13.70
C TYR A 668 -4.76 18.10 -14.19
N LEU A 669 -5.56 17.25 -14.84
CA LEU A 669 -6.89 17.64 -15.33
C LEU A 669 -7.83 17.94 -14.17
N ALA A 670 -7.78 17.18 -13.08
CA ALA A 670 -8.58 17.43 -11.88
C ALA A 670 -8.25 18.80 -11.26
N LYS A 671 -6.96 19.14 -11.18
CA LYS A 671 -6.52 20.46 -10.71
C LYS A 671 -7.03 21.59 -11.63
N LYS A 672 -6.92 21.42 -12.96
CA LYS A 672 -7.28 22.48 -13.94
C LYS A 672 -8.79 22.61 -14.17
N LEU A 673 -9.52 21.50 -14.29
CA LEU A 673 -10.94 21.49 -14.67
C LEU A 673 -11.86 21.44 -13.44
N ASN A 674 -11.51 20.61 -12.43
CA ASN A 674 -12.37 20.40 -11.26
C ASN A 674 -11.95 21.25 -10.05
N ARG A 675 -10.85 22.01 -10.14
CA ARG A 675 -10.24 22.78 -9.01
C ARG A 675 -9.88 21.89 -7.82
N ALA A 676 -9.47 20.63 -8.09
CA ALA A 676 -9.03 19.73 -7.05
C ALA A 676 -7.64 20.13 -6.50
N HIS A 677 -7.38 19.77 -5.25
CA HIS A 677 -6.13 20.10 -4.54
C HIS A 677 -5.01 19.09 -4.76
N GLU A 678 -5.17 18.20 -5.73
CA GLU A 678 -4.19 17.16 -6.03
C GLU A 678 -2.98 17.72 -6.79
N HIS A 679 -1.79 17.17 -6.50
CA HIS A 679 -0.57 17.49 -7.24
C HIS A 679 -0.28 16.40 -8.28
N PRO A 680 -0.14 16.77 -9.56
CA PRO A 680 0.29 15.83 -10.59
C PRO A 680 1.77 15.45 -10.37
N GLY A 681 2.12 14.23 -10.80
CA GLY A 681 3.49 13.76 -10.87
C GLY A 681 4.36 14.58 -11.85
N ALA A 682 5.62 14.26 -11.99
CA ALA A 682 6.57 15.02 -12.79
C ALA A 682 6.32 14.90 -14.30
N PHE A 683 6.16 16.03 -15.00
CA PHE A 683 6.00 16.13 -16.45
C PHE A 683 6.49 17.49 -16.96
N GLN A 684 6.65 17.65 -18.29
CA GLN A 684 7.07 18.90 -18.90
C GLN A 684 5.89 19.83 -19.21
N SER A 685 4.91 19.37 -20.00
CA SER A 685 3.68 20.12 -20.29
C SER A 685 2.52 19.18 -20.66
N ILE A 686 1.29 19.65 -20.43
CA ILE A 686 0.07 19.01 -20.91
C ILE A 686 -0.76 20.05 -21.66
N GLU A 687 -1.09 19.75 -22.90
CA GLU A 687 -1.82 20.62 -23.82
C GLU A 687 -2.98 19.83 -24.42
N TRP A 688 -4.08 20.51 -24.74
CA TRP A 688 -5.22 19.85 -25.44
C TRP A 688 -5.93 20.82 -26.39
N ASP A 689 -6.51 20.22 -27.40
CA ASP A 689 -7.33 20.90 -28.38
C ASP A 689 -8.79 21.02 -27.89
N GLY A 690 -9.49 22.06 -28.29
CA GLY A 690 -10.91 22.21 -27.97
C GLY A 690 -11.21 22.57 -26.52
N LYS A 691 -12.43 22.27 -26.06
CA LYS A 691 -12.93 22.58 -24.72
C LYS A 691 -13.25 21.31 -23.94
N LEU A 692 -12.64 21.16 -22.79
CA LEU A 692 -12.94 20.14 -21.80
C LEU A 692 -13.63 20.80 -20.60
N ASP A 693 -14.70 20.18 -20.08
CA ASP A 693 -15.47 20.74 -18.97
C ASP A 693 -15.04 20.15 -17.61
N LYS A 694 -14.81 18.87 -17.55
CA LYS A 694 -14.44 18.17 -16.30
C LYS A 694 -13.73 16.84 -16.59
N VAL A 695 -13.06 16.32 -15.59
CA VAL A 695 -12.50 14.95 -15.58
C VAL A 695 -13.15 14.14 -14.45
N ILE A 696 -13.42 12.89 -14.71
CA ILE A 696 -14.01 11.94 -13.75
C ILE A 696 -13.17 10.67 -13.75
N ALA A 697 -12.62 10.32 -12.59
CA ALA A 697 -11.96 9.03 -12.38
C ALA A 697 -12.95 8.03 -11.77
N ILE A 698 -12.94 6.83 -12.31
CA ILE A 698 -13.75 5.69 -11.86
C ILE A 698 -12.79 4.55 -11.55
N ASP A 699 -12.42 4.45 -10.29
CA ASP A 699 -11.48 3.47 -9.74
C ASP A 699 -12.18 2.48 -8.79
N GLN A 700 -11.45 1.47 -8.32
CA GLN A 700 -11.94 0.44 -7.41
C GLN A 700 -12.01 0.88 -5.94
N SER A 701 -11.70 2.13 -5.63
CA SER A 701 -11.79 2.63 -4.25
C SER A 701 -13.23 2.58 -3.73
N PRO A 702 -13.43 2.30 -2.43
CA PRO A 702 -14.78 2.24 -1.84
C PRO A 702 -15.57 3.52 -2.07
N ILE A 703 -16.90 3.41 -2.24
CA ILE A 703 -17.83 4.55 -2.38
C ILE A 703 -17.98 5.37 -1.08
N GLY A 704 -17.33 4.96 -0.03
CA GLY A 704 -17.24 5.61 1.27
C GLY A 704 -16.55 4.74 2.30
N ARG A 705 -16.09 5.35 3.38
CA ARG A 705 -15.27 4.67 4.41
C ARG A 705 -16.07 4.20 5.63
N THR A 706 -17.35 4.51 5.68
CA THR A 706 -18.21 4.22 6.83
C THR A 706 -19.36 3.31 6.44
N PRO A 707 -19.93 2.52 7.38
CA PRO A 707 -21.12 1.70 7.13
C PRO A 707 -22.37 2.49 6.69
N ARG A 708 -22.34 3.81 6.83
CA ARG A 708 -23.42 4.73 6.37
C ARG A 708 -23.39 4.97 4.88
N SER A 709 -22.25 4.81 4.24
CA SER A 709 -22.14 4.93 2.79
C SER A 709 -22.68 3.65 2.15
N ASN A 710 -23.59 3.81 1.20
CA ASN A 710 -24.25 2.70 0.49
C ASN A 710 -24.63 3.11 -0.93
N PRO A 711 -25.06 2.16 -1.80
CA PRO A 711 -25.44 2.47 -3.18
C PRO A 711 -26.51 3.56 -3.30
N ALA A 712 -27.52 3.54 -2.42
CA ALA A 712 -28.61 4.52 -2.46
C ALA A 712 -28.13 5.95 -2.14
N THR A 713 -27.22 6.12 -1.17
CA THR A 713 -26.68 7.43 -0.81
C THR A 713 -25.72 7.96 -1.87
N TYR A 714 -24.87 7.11 -2.41
CA TYR A 714 -23.86 7.50 -3.40
C TYR A 714 -24.47 7.94 -4.74
N THR A 715 -25.47 7.20 -5.23
CA THR A 715 -26.19 7.55 -6.46
C THR A 715 -27.14 8.73 -6.28
N GLY A 716 -27.35 9.17 -5.03
CA GLY A 716 -28.27 10.24 -4.68
C GLY A 716 -29.75 9.87 -4.86
N VAL A 717 -30.08 8.58 -5.00
CA VAL A 717 -31.47 8.11 -5.07
C VAL A 717 -32.12 8.16 -3.69
N PHE A 718 -31.33 7.99 -2.62
CA PHE A 718 -31.85 8.02 -1.25
C PHE A 718 -32.50 9.37 -0.90
N ASP A 719 -32.03 10.46 -1.47
CA ASP A 719 -32.64 11.78 -1.29
C ASP A 719 -34.06 11.85 -1.86
N LEU A 720 -34.29 11.24 -3.03
CA LEU A 720 -35.59 11.15 -3.67
C LEU A 720 -36.53 10.22 -2.89
N ILE A 721 -35.99 9.12 -2.36
CA ILE A 721 -36.75 8.16 -1.50
C ILE A 721 -37.18 8.85 -0.21
N ARG A 722 -36.33 9.65 0.43
CA ARG A 722 -36.67 10.40 1.64
C ARG A 722 -37.76 11.46 1.37
N ASP A 723 -37.67 12.14 0.24
CA ASP A 723 -38.72 13.09 -0.18
C ASP A 723 -40.05 12.40 -0.38
N LEU A 724 -40.05 11.21 -0.99
CA LEU A 724 -41.25 10.39 -1.20
C LEU A 724 -41.88 9.95 0.14
N PHE A 725 -41.08 9.48 1.10
CA PHE A 725 -41.57 9.12 2.43
C PHE A 725 -42.11 10.31 3.21
N ALA A 726 -41.47 11.48 3.11
CA ALA A 726 -41.98 12.72 3.73
C ALA A 726 -43.29 13.20 3.09
N ALA A 727 -43.57 12.83 1.85
CA ALA A 727 -44.82 13.17 1.14
C ALA A 727 -45.99 12.25 1.50
N THR A 728 -45.76 11.13 2.20
CA THR A 728 -46.83 10.20 2.60
C THR A 728 -47.83 10.85 3.56
N PRO A 729 -49.12 10.44 3.56
CA PRO A 729 -50.13 10.93 4.50
C PRO A 729 -49.71 10.80 5.97
N ASP A 730 -49.17 9.64 6.35
CA ASP A 730 -48.75 9.36 7.73
C ASP A 730 -47.61 10.31 8.18
N ALA A 731 -46.65 10.58 7.31
CA ALA A 731 -45.55 11.49 7.61
C ALA A 731 -46.05 12.93 7.75
N LYS A 732 -46.93 13.36 6.87
CA LYS A 732 -47.56 14.70 6.92
C LYS A 732 -48.40 14.89 8.16
N ALA A 733 -49.22 13.89 8.55
CA ALA A 733 -50.04 13.94 9.74
C ALA A 733 -49.20 14.08 11.04
N ARG A 734 -47.97 13.54 11.04
CA ARG A 734 -47.00 13.61 12.16
C ARG A 734 -46.06 14.80 12.07
N GLY A 735 -46.13 15.62 11.02
CA GLY A 735 -45.22 16.74 10.78
C GLY A 735 -43.79 16.30 10.44
N TYR A 736 -43.58 15.07 9.93
CA TYR A 736 -42.27 14.54 9.61
C TYR A 736 -41.76 15.11 8.30
N GLN A 737 -40.56 15.70 8.35
CA GLN A 737 -39.87 16.23 7.19
C GLN A 737 -38.84 15.25 6.68
N LYS A 738 -38.23 15.50 5.51
CA LYS A 738 -37.18 14.73 4.86
C LYS A 738 -36.04 14.30 5.81
N GLY A 739 -35.66 15.21 6.77
CA GLY A 739 -34.62 14.93 7.75
C GLY A 739 -34.92 13.75 8.67
N ARG A 740 -36.23 13.48 8.96
CA ARG A 740 -36.66 12.37 9.80
C ARG A 740 -36.28 10.99 9.23
N PHE A 741 -36.26 10.88 7.92
CA PHE A 741 -35.93 9.68 7.19
C PHE A 741 -34.44 9.52 6.86
N SER A 742 -33.58 10.35 7.45
CA SER A 742 -32.12 10.25 7.33
C SER A 742 -31.53 9.52 8.53
N PHE A 743 -30.73 8.45 8.28
CA PHE A 743 -29.97 7.80 9.33
C PHE A 743 -28.73 8.60 9.78
N ASN A 744 -28.40 9.71 9.10
CA ASN A 744 -27.27 10.58 9.45
C ASN A 744 -27.66 11.72 10.41
N ILE A 745 -28.95 12.08 10.47
CA ILE A 745 -29.46 13.23 11.22
C ILE A 745 -30.19 12.76 12.48
N LYS A 746 -29.98 13.44 13.62
CA LYS A 746 -30.71 13.19 14.85
C LYS A 746 -32.23 13.35 14.67
N GLY A 747 -33.01 12.57 15.42
CA GLY A 747 -34.47 12.65 15.45
C GLY A 747 -35.18 11.44 14.82
N GLY A 748 -34.68 10.88 13.69
CA GLY A 748 -35.27 9.69 13.05
C GLY A 748 -34.40 8.43 13.13
N ARG A 749 -33.13 8.59 13.37
CA ARG A 749 -32.17 7.48 13.49
C ARG A 749 -32.21 6.82 14.86
N CYS A 750 -31.73 5.61 14.96
CA CYS A 750 -31.40 4.98 16.24
C CYS A 750 -30.23 5.72 16.88
N GLU A 751 -30.40 6.24 18.08
CA GLU A 751 -29.32 7.02 18.75
C GLU A 751 -28.28 6.08 19.39
N ALA A 752 -28.59 4.82 19.70
CA ALA A 752 -27.64 3.85 20.27
C ALA A 752 -26.50 3.52 19.28
N CYS A 753 -26.82 3.29 18.00
CA CYS A 753 -25.82 3.08 16.95
C CYS A 753 -25.57 4.32 16.08
N ALA A 754 -26.14 5.45 16.44
CA ALA A 754 -26.07 6.70 15.69
C ALA A 754 -26.44 6.57 14.19
N GLY A 755 -27.27 5.56 13.84
CA GLY A 755 -27.72 5.28 12.48
C GLY A 755 -26.85 4.30 11.69
N ASP A 756 -25.80 3.74 12.28
CA ASP A 756 -24.92 2.76 11.61
C ASP A 756 -25.61 1.39 11.43
N GLY A 757 -26.57 1.04 12.32
CA GLY A 757 -27.21 -0.27 12.35
C GLY A 757 -26.36 -1.36 13.03
N ILE A 758 -25.06 -1.13 13.13
CA ILE A 758 -24.08 -2.02 13.74
C ILE A 758 -23.30 -1.27 14.82
N VAL A 759 -22.73 -2.00 15.75
CA VAL A 759 -21.82 -1.50 16.78
C VAL A 759 -20.45 -2.13 16.54
N LYS A 760 -19.43 -1.31 16.45
CA LYS A 760 -18.04 -1.73 16.36
C LYS A 760 -17.53 -2.03 17.77
N ILE A 761 -17.06 -3.24 17.99
CA ILE A 761 -16.35 -3.65 19.21
C ILE A 761 -14.86 -3.68 18.88
N GLU A 762 -14.10 -2.76 19.45
CA GLU A 762 -12.66 -2.71 19.26
C GLU A 762 -11.95 -3.78 20.09
N MET A 763 -11.25 -4.67 19.41
CA MET A 763 -10.50 -5.76 19.99
C MET A 763 -9.01 -5.46 19.87
N HIS A 764 -8.37 -4.91 20.90
CA HIS A 764 -7.00 -4.38 20.89
C HIS A 764 -5.93 -5.28 20.23
N PHE A 765 -6.08 -6.60 20.26
CA PHE A 765 -5.13 -7.57 19.71
C PHE A 765 -5.73 -8.46 18.60
N LEU A 766 -7.01 -8.31 18.31
CA LEU A 766 -7.76 -9.08 17.30
C LEU A 766 -8.43 -8.12 16.33
N PRO A 767 -8.88 -8.59 15.16
CA PRO A 767 -9.69 -7.77 14.26
C PRO A 767 -10.95 -7.28 14.97
N ASP A 768 -11.34 -6.03 14.68
CA ASP A 768 -12.57 -5.45 15.22
C ASP A 768 -13.79 -6.26 14.81
N VAL A 769 -14.72 -6.46 15.76
CA VAL A 769 -15.96 -7.20 15.53
C VAL A 769 -17.11 -6.23 15.35
N TYR A 770 -17.91 -6.44 14.30
CA TYR A 770 -19.11 -5.67 14.01
C TYR A 770 -20.35 -6.51 14.32
N VAL A 771 -21.15 -6.05 15.27
CA VAL A 771 -22.40 -6.74 15.68
C VAL A 771 -23.62 -5.87 15.37
N PRO A 772 -24.77 -6.46 15.00
CA PRO A 772 -26.01 -5.71 14.86
C PRO A 772 -26.36 -4.97 16.15
N CYS A 773 -26.84 -3.74 16.02
CA CYS A 773 -27.25 -2.94 17.17
C CYS A 773 -28.46 -3.59 17.84
N GLU A 774 -28.34 -3.94 19.12
CA GLU A 774 -29.42 -4.58 19.90
C GLU A 774 -30.69 -3.72 19.99
N VAL A 775 -30.56 -2.39 20.06
CA VAL A 775 -31.69 -1.47 20.22
C VAL A 775 -32.57 -1.42 18.97
N CYS A 776 -31.98 -1.35 17.80
CA CYS A 776 -32.72 -1.26 16.53
C CYS A 776 -32.76 -2.59 15.74
N GLY A 777 -32.05 -3.63 16.18
CA GLY A 777 -31.97 -4.89 15.47
C GLY A 777 -31.39 -4.72 14.05
N GLY A 778 -30.37 -3.88 13.88
CA GLY A 778 -29.78 -3.57 12.58
C GLY A 778 -30.55 -2.55 11.71
N LYS A 779 -31.74 -2.10 12.13
CA LYS A 779 -32.67 -1.33 11.29
C LYS A 779 -32.30 0.16 11.10
N ARG A 780 -31.27 0.68 11.78
CA ARG A 780 -30.76 2.06 11.67
C ARG A 780 -31.67 3.19 12.17
N TYR A 781 -32.99 2.97 12.29
CA TYR A 781 -34.01 3.94 12.64
C TYR A 781 -34.67 3.65 13.98
N ASN A 782 -35.28 4.67 14.56
CA ASN A 782 -36.16 4.51 15.72
C ASN A 782 -37.54 3.95 15.31
N ARG A 783 -38.32 3.48 16.29
CA ARG A 783 -39.63 2.82 16.06
C ARG A 783 -40.63 3.72 15.35
N GLU A 784 -40.72 4.97 15.76
CA GLU A 784 -41.68 5.95 15.22
C GLU A 784 -41.42 6.24 13.74
N THR A 785 -40.16 6.28 13.31
CA THR A 785 -39.84 6.48 11.89
C THR A 785 -40.20 5.26 11.06
N LEU A 786 -40.07 4.05 11.60
CA LEU A 786 -40.40 2.80 10.93
C LEU A 786 -41.94 2.51 10.88
N GLU A 787 -42.76 3.27 11.60
CA GLU A 787 -44.24 3.20 11.47
C GLU A 787 -44.73 3.78 10.14
N VAL A 788 -44.00 4.77 9.55
CA VAL A 788 -44.33 5.38 8.26
C VAL A 788 -44.08 4.39 7.14
N ARG A 789 -45.08 4.16 6.30
CA ARG A 789 -45.01 3.19 5.20
C ARG A 789 -45.38 3.81 3.85
N TYR A 790 -44.69 3.36 2.82
CA TYR A 790 -45.01 3.65 1.44
C TYR A 790 -45.27 2.32 0.71
N LYS A 791 -46.45 2.14 0.07
CA LYS A 791 -46.91 0.86 -0.51
C LYS A 791 -46.68 -0.34 0.46
N GLY A 792 -46.91 -0.16 1.76
CA GLY A 792 -46.78 -1.18 2.80
C GLY A 792 -45.37 -1.45 3.32
N LYS A 793 -44.34 -0.83 2.73
CA LYS A 793 -42.91 -0.98 3.11
C LYS A 793 -42.42 0.19 3.92
N THR A 794 -41.60 -0.07 4.95
CA THR A 794 -40.88 0.94 5.73
C THR A 794 -39.65 1.42 4.94
N ILE A 795 -39.02 2.53 5.39
CA ILE A 795 -37.78 3.02 4.74
C ILE A 795 -36.63 2.02 4.92
N TYR A 796 -36.61 1.23 5.98
CA TYR A 796 -35.65 0.15 6.17
C TYR A 796 -35.87 -0.98 5.18
N ASP A 797 -37.13 -1.40 4.97
CA ASP A 797 -37.47 -2.44 4.00
C ASP A 797 -37.00 -2.03 2.59
N VAL A 798 -37.18 -0.75 2.24
CA VAL A 798 -36.71 -0.19 0.95
C VAL A 798 -35.20 -0.21 0.84
N LEU A 799 -34.46 0.09 1.89
CA LEU A 799 -33.01 -0.02 1.89
C LEU A 799 -32.52 -1.47 1.77
N ASN A 800 -33.30 -2.43 2.23
CA ASN A 800 -33.00 -3.85 2.13
C ASN A 800 -33.40 -4.48 0.78
N MET A 801 -34.19 -3.78 -0.04
CA MET A 801 -34.52 -4.25 -1.39
C MET A 801 -33.26 -4.37 -2.25
N THR A 802 -33.21 -5.38 -3.07
CA THR A 802 -32.29 -5.45 -4.19
C THR A 802 -32.60 -4.33 -5.21
N VAL A 803 -31.65 -4.00 -6.06
CA VAL A 803 -31.87 -3.02 -7.14
C VAL A 803 -33.00 -3.47 -8.05
N GLU A 804 -33.10 -4.78 -8.36
CA GLU A 804 -34.16 -5.38 -9.19
C GLU A 804 -35.53 -5.20 -8.55
N GLU A 805 -35.70 -5.55 -7.28
CA GLU A 805 -36.94 -5.34 -6.53
C GLU A 805 -37.32 -3.86 -6.45
N ALA A 806 -36.32 -2.99 -6.19
CA ALA A 806 -36.54 -1.55 -6.11
C ALA A 806 -36.93 -0.97 -7.46
N CYS A 807 -36.41 -1.46 -8.59
CA CYS A 807 -36.77 -1.04 -9.92
C CYS A 807 -38.27 -1.30 -10.17
N SER A 808 -38.76 -2.49 -9.82
CA SER A 808 -40.19 -2.86 -9.92
C SER A 808 -41.06 -2.07 -8.93
N PHE A 809 -40.59 -1.90 -7.69
CA PHE A 809 -41.34 -1.18 -6.65
C PHE A 809 -41.59 0.31 -7.00
N PHE A 810 -40.59 0.96 -7.60
CA PHE A 810 -40.60 2.38 -7.95
C PHE A 810 -40.88 2.66 -9.43
N GLU A 811 -41.40 1.71 -10.21
CA GLU A 811 -41.65 1.86 -11.64
C GLU A 811 -42.50 3.12 -11.98
N ASN A 812 -43.46 3.45 -11.09
CA ASN A 812 -44.36 4.61 -11.25
C ASN A 812 -43.74 5.92 -10.69
N VAL A 813 -42.49 5.93 -10.31
CA VAL A 813 -41.74 7.14 -9.83
C VAL A 813 -40.54 7.38 -10.75
N PRO A 814 -40.72 8.09 -11.90
CA PRO A 814 -39.73 8.16 -12.98
C PRO A 814 -38.33 8.63 -12.54
N SER A 815 -38.27 9.53 -11.54
CA SER A 815 -37.01 10.06 -11.02
C SER A 815 -36.16 9.00 -10.29
N ILE A 816 -36.84 8.09 -9.57
CA ILE A 816 -36.19 6.95 -8.85
C ILE A 816 -35.94 5.83 -9.85
N ALA A 817 -36.96 5.45 -10.66
CA ALA A 817 -36.88 4.37 -11.64
C ALA A 817 -35.70 4.53 -12.60
N ARG A 818 -35.42 5.75 -13.10
CA ARG A 818 -34.27 6.02 -13.97
C ARG A 818 -32.92 5.66 -13.28
N LYS A 819 -32.75 6.01 -12.00
CA LYS A 819 -31.52 5.74 -11.26
C LYS A 819 -31.38 4.24 -10.96
N MET A 820 -32.49 3.56 -10.68
CA MET A 820 -32.50 2.09 -10.53
C MET A 820 -32.11 1.41 -11.83
N GLN A 821 -32.67 1.88 -12.97
CA GLN A 821 -32.33 1.33 -14.26
C GLN A 821 -30.84 1.47 -14.61
N THR A 822 -30.20 2.60 -14.27
CA THR A 822 -28.74 2.74 -14.48
C THR A 822 -27.93 1.74 -13.65
N LEU A 823 -28.38 1.37 -12.43
CA LEU A 823 -27.75 0.32 -11.63
C LEU A 823 -27.99 -1.07 -12.24
N MET A 824 -29.17 -1.32 -12.80
CA MET A 824 -29.47 -2.56 -13.55
C MET A 824 -28.58 -2.68 -14.79
N ASP A 825 -28.45 -1.60 -15.56
CA ASP A 825 -27.68 -1.55 -16.81
C ASP A 825 -26.19 -1.91 -16.57
N VAL A 826 -25.60 -1.49 -15.44
CA VAL A 826 -24.22 -1.86 -15.07
C VAL A 826 -24.09 -3.26 -14.44
N GLY A 827 -25.17 -4.07 -14.43
CA GLY A 827 -25.13 -5.45 -13.93
C GLY A 827 -25.17 -5.58 -12.39
N LEU A 828 -25.75 -4.62 -11.68
CA LEU A 828 -25.85 -4.60 -10.21
C LEU A 828 -27.28 -4.89 -9.72
N SER A 829 -28.04 -5.77 -10.41
CA SER A 829 -29.41 -6.13 -10.05
C SER A 829 -29.53 -6.71 -8.64
N TYR A 830 -28.53 -7.47 -8.20
CA TYR A 830 -28.53 -8.29 -6.99
C TYR A 830 -28.13 -7.54 -5.72
N ILE A 831 -27.43 -6.38 -5.82
CA ILE A 831 -27.00 -5.63 -4.63
C ILE A 831 -28.20 -4.97 -3.93
N ARG A 832 -28.13 -4.84 -2.60
CA ARG A 832 -29.13 -4.12 -1.82
C ARG A 832 -28.84 -2.62 -1.81
N LEU A 833 -29.89 -1.80 -1.84
CA LEU A 833 -29.76 -0.33 -1.84
C LEU A 833 -29.02 0.21 -0.61
N GLY A 834 -29.23 -0.39 0.56
CA GLY A 834 -28.62 0.01 1.82
C GLY A 834 -27.37 -0.81 2.20
N GLN A 835 -26.84 -1.64 1.30
CA GLN A 835 -25.64 -2.45 1.55
C GLN A 835 -24.45 -1.55 1.90
N PRO A 836 -23.78 -1.78 3.06
CA PRO A 836 -22.64 -0.97 3.48
C PRO A 836 -21.51 -0.98 2.45
N SER A 837 -20.84 0.14 2.26
CA SER A 837 -19.69 0.23 1.35
C SER A 837 -18.53 -0.69 1.72
N THR A 838 -18.44 -1.08 2.99
CA THR A 838 -17.41 -2.00 3.51
C THR A 838 -17.61 -3.46 3.07
N GLU A 839 -18.83 -3.82 2.66
CA GLU A 839 -19.19 -5.17 2.19
C GLU A 839 -19.10 -5.31 0.67
N LEU A 840 -19.03 -4.17 -0.06
CA LEU A 840 -18.93 -4.16 -1.51
C LEU A 840 -17.53 -4.57 -1.99
N SER A 841 -17.46 -5.32 -3.07
CA SER A 841 -16.21 -5.57 -3.79
C SER A 841 -15.73 -4.30 -4.51
N GLY A 842 -14.43 -4.25 -4.88
CA GLY A 842 -13.87 -3.13 -5.64
C GLY A 842 -14.59 -2.91 -6.97
N GLY A 843 -14.91 -3.98 -7.68
CA GLY A 843 -15.65 -3.93 -8.95
C GLY A 843 -17.10 -3.46 -8.79
N GLU A 844 -17.81 -3.85 -7.71
CA GLU A 844 -19.15 -3.34 -7.40
C GLU A 844 -19.12 -1.83 -7.08
N ALA A 845 -18.15 -1.39 -6.26
CA ALA A 845 -17.97 0.03 -5.96
C ALA A 845 -17.72 0.86 -7.23
N GLN A 846 -16.89 0.37 -8.14
CA GLN A 846 -16.59 0.99 -9.41
C GLN A 846 -17.83 1.10 -10.31
N ARG A 847 -18.62 0.03 -10.42
CA ARG A 847 -19.87 0.02 -11.19
C ARG A 847 -20.92 0.97 -10.59
N ILE A 848 -21.01 1.10 -9.26
CA ILE A 848 -21.87 2.09 -8.62
C ILE A 848 -21.46 3.52 -8.98
N LYS A 849 -20.15 3.82 -9.01
CA LYS A 849 -19.63 5.11 -9.46
C LYS A 849 -20.00 5.38 -10.91
N LEU A 850 -19.83 4.39 -11.77
CA LEU A 850 -20.22 4.48 -13.19
C LEU A 850 -21.73 4.74 -13.34
N ALA A 851 -22.59 4.00 -12.63
CA ALA A 851 -24.04 4.20 -12.66
C ALA A 851 -24.45 5.60 -12.18
N ALA A 852 -23.78 6.13 -11.15
CA ALA A 852 -24.05 7.47 -10.66
C ALA A 852 -23.75 8.54 -11.74
N GLU A 853 -22.65 8.38 -12.49
CA GLU A 853 -22.30 9.31 -13.58
C GLU A 853 -23.23 9.15 -14.79
N LEU A 854 -23.61 7.94 -15.18
CA LEU A 854 -24.57 7.67 -16.25
C LEU A 854 -25.95 8.28 -15.98
N SER A 855 -26.34 8.38 -14.71
CA SER A 855 -27.63 8.98 -14.31
C SER A 855 -27.67 10.50 -14.50
N ARG A 856 -26.53 11.16 -14.73
CA ARG A 856 -26.40 12.61 -14.93
C ARG A 856 -26.47 12.96 -16.43
N ARG A 857 -26.90 14.17 -16.74
CA ARG A 857 -26.84 14.67 -18.13
C ARG A 857 -25.39 14.96 -18.50
N GLY A 858 -24.86 14.30 -19.51
CA GLY A 858 -23.55 14.55 -20.07
C GLY A 858 -23.50 15.84 -20.90
N THR A 859 -22.35 16.51 -20.89
CA THR A 859 -22.08 17.71 -21.72
C THR A 859 -21.45 17.34 -23.06
N GLY A 860 -21.02 16.07 -23.25
CA GLY A 860 -20.25 15.63 -24.42
C GLY A 860 -18.79 16.12 -24.44
N ARG A 861 -18.28 16.66 -23.32
CA ARG A 861 -16.93 17.22 -23.19
C ARG A 861 -16.23 16.77 -21.91
N THR A 862 -16.70 15.68 -21.34
CA THR A 862 -16.13 15.09 -20.12
C THR A 862 -15.04 14.10 -20.50
N VAL A 863 -13.93 14.09 -19.76
CA VAL A 863 -12.91 13.04 -19.81
C VAL A 863 -13.22 12.04 -18.71
N TYR A 864 -13.56 10.81 -19.09
CA TYR A 864 -13.70 9.68 -18.17
C TYR A 864 -12.42 8.87 -18.15
N ILE A 865 -11.89 8.61 -16.98
CA ILE A 865 -10.72 7.77 -16.76
C ILE A 865 -11.17 6.57 -15.93
N LEU A 866 -11.02 5.37 -16.49
CA LEU A 866 -11.38 4.12 -15.81
C LEU A 866 -10.12 3.27 -15.62
N ASP A 867 -9.95 2.75 -14.40
CA ASP A 867 -8.81 1.89 -14.06
C ASP A 867 -9.30 0.46 -13.85
N GLU A 868 -8.93 -0.43 -14.79
CA GLU A 868 -9.27 -1.86 -14.82
C GLU A 868 -10.76 -2.14 -14.53
N PRO A 869 -11.70 -1.59 -15.31
CA PRO A 869 -13.11 -1.69 -15.00
C PRO A 869 -13.72 -3.10 -15.21
N THR A 870 -12.98 -4.04 -15.78
CA THR A 870 -13.41 -5.44 -15.94
C THR A 870 -13.07 -6.34 -14.75
N THR A 871 -12.43 -5.80 -13.73
CA THR A 871 -12.03 -6.54 -12.52
C THR A 871 -13.23 -7.25 -11.88
N GLY A 872 -13.14 -8.58 -11.70
CA GLY A 872 -14.20 -9.41 -11.11
C GLY A 872 -15.46 -9.57 -11.94
N LEU A 873 -15.40 -9.30 -13.25
CA LEU A 873 -16.52 -9.41 -14.15
C LEU A 873 -16.49 -10.69 -14.98
N HIS A 874 -17.63 -11.37 -15.01
CA HIS A 874 -17.89 -12.43 -15.98
C HIS A 874 -18.04 -11.85 -17.40
N PHE A 875 -17.76 -12.64 -18.44
CA PHE A 875 -17.87 -12.23 -19.87
C PHE A 875 -19.17 -11.49 -20.22
N ALA A 876 -20.31 -11.98 -19.71
CA ALA A 876 -21.60 -11.34 -19.95
C ALA A 876 -21.71 -9.93 -19.33
N ASP A 877 -21.05 -9.70 -18.18
CA ASP A 877 -21.02 -8.39 -17.55
C ASP A 877 -20.00 -7.48 -18.24
N VAL A 878 -18.87 -8.03 -18.74
CA VAL A 878 -17.92 -7.32 -19.60
C VAL A 878 -18.60 -6.83 -20.87
N HIS A 879 -19.43 -7.64 -21.49
CA HIS A 879 -20.20 -7.27 -22.68
C HIS A 879 -21.08 -6.03 -22.42
N LYS A 880 -21.86 -6.04 -21.32
CA LYS A 880 -22.67 -4.88 -20.92
C LYS A 880 -21.80 -3.63 -20.66
N LEU A 881 -20.66 -3.81 -20.00
CA LEU A 881 -19.74 -2.71 -19.73
C LEU A 881 -19.21 -2.09 -21.02
N VAL A 882 -18.80 -2.90 -22.00
CA VAL A 882 -18.35 -2.42 -23.32
C VAL A 882 -19.42 -1.57 -23.99
N ASP A 883 -20.69 -2.01 -23.99
CA ASP A 883 -21.81 -1.24 -24.55
C ASP A 883 -21.98 0.12 -23.84
N ILE A 884 -21.78 0.17 -22.54
CA ILE A 884 -21.84 1.41 -21.76
C ILE A 884 -20.70 2.35 -22.14
N LEU A 885 -19.45 1.86 -22.19
CA LEU A 885 -18.28 2.67 -22.54
C LEU A 885 -18.41 3.24 -23.95
N ARG A 886 -18.92 2.45 -24.89
CA ARG A 886 -19.26 2.91 -26.27
C ARG A 886 -20.30 4.02 -26.27
N ARG A 887 -21.42 3.85 -25.58
CA ARG A 887 -22.47 4.89 -25.45
C ARG A 887 -21.95 6.18 -24.87
N LEU A 888 -21.05 6.10 -23.82
CA LEU A 888 -20.42 7.29 -23.25
C LEU A 888 -19.58 8.04 -24.30
N SER A 889 -18.78 7.32 -25.05
CA SER A 889 -17.89 7.91 -26.03
C SER A 889 -18.65 8.38 -27.29
N GLU A 890 -19.73 7.70 -27.73
CA GLU A 890 -20.64 8.12 -28.80
C GLU A 890 -21.40 9.41 -28.46
N SER A 891 -21.55 9.70 -27.15
CA SER A 891 -22.11 10.97 -26.69
C SER A 891 -21.11 12.14 -26.75
N GLY A 892 -19.94 11.98 -27.39
CA GLY A 892 -18.90 12.98 -27.58
C GLY A 892 -17.86 13.06 -26.44
N ASN A 893 -17.99 12.26 -25.39
CA ASN A 893 -17.02 12.26 -24.29
C ASN A 893 -15.74 11.50 -24.66
N THR A 894 -14.63 11.88 -24.05
CA THR A 894 -13.37 11.15 -24.13
C THR A 894 -13.35 10.07 -23.04
N VAL A 895 -13.13 8.81 -23.44
CA VAL A 895 -13.08 7.68 -22.52
C VAL A 895 -11.68 7.06 -22.56
N ILE A 896 -10.94 7.14 -21.47
CA ILE A 896 -9.60 6.58 -21.33
C ILE A 896 -9.69 5.42 -20.33
N VAL A 897 -9.31 4.23 -20.78
CA VAL A 897 -9.42 2.99 -19.99
C VAL A 897 -8.05 2.35 -19.84
N ILE A 898 -7.59 2.14 -18.62
CA ILE A 898 -6.44 1.27 -18.36
C ILE A 898 -6.99 -0.16 -18.31
N GLU A 899 -6.54 -1.04 -19.21
CA GLU A 899 -7.10 -2.39 -19.33
C GLU A 899 -6.10 -3.46 -19.76
N HIS A 900 -6.42 -4.69 -19.31
CA HIS A 900 -5.72 -5.91 -19.69
C HIS A 900 -6.63 -6.92 -20.41
N ASN A 901 -7.95 -6.77 -20.26
CA ASN A 901 -8.93 -7.64 -20.89
C ASN A 901 -8.99 -7.40 -22.41
N LEU A 902 -8.63 -8.44 -23.18
CA LEU A 902 -8.55 -8.35 -24.64
C LEU A 902 -9.90 -8.10 -25.30
N ASP A 903 -10.99 -8.54 -24.68
CA ASP A 903 -12.34 -8.30 -25.17
C ASP A 903 -12.74 -6.81 -25.13
N VAL A 904 -12.25 -6.06 -24.14
CA VAL A 904 -12.40 -4.60 -24.09
C VAL A 904 -11.44 -3.92 -25.06
N ILE A 905 -10.17 -4.35 -25.04
CA ILE A 905 -9.10 -3.75 -25.86
C ILE A 905 -9.44 -3.83 -27.36
N LYS A 906 -9.95 -4.97 -27.84
CA LYS A 906 -10.34 -5.12 -29.25
C LYS A 906 -11.47 -4.20 -29.68
N THR A 907 -12.26 -3.65 -28.73
CA THR A 907 -13.38 -2.74 -29.02
C THR A 907 -13.00 -1.26 -28.99
N ALA A 908 -11.77 -0.93 -28.54
CA ALA A 908 -11.27 0.44 -28.47
C ALA A 908 -11.11 1.09 -29.86
N ASP A 909 -11.27 2.40 -29.94
CA ASP A 909 -10.96 3.18 -31.14
C ASP A 909 -9.46 3.39 -31.31
N TYR A 910 -8.75 3.49 -30.18
CA TYR A 910 -7.31 3.76 -30.14
C TYR A 910 -6.66 3.03 -28.95
N ILE A 911 -5.42 2.57 -29.13
CA ILE A 911 -4.63 1.91 -28.09
C ILE A 911 -3.33 2.68 -27.90
N ILE A 912 -2.89 2.79 -26.67
CA ILE A 912 -1.55 3.25 -26.28
C ILE A 912 -0.91 2.11 -25.48
N ASP A 913 0.05 1.42 -26.09
CA ASP A 913 0.72 0.27 -25.46
C ASP A 913 2.02 0.70 -24.78
N MET A 914 2.07 0.51 -23.45
CA MET A 914 3.19 0.88 -22.60
C MET A 914 4.11 -0.31 -22.33
N GLY A 915 5.42 -0.07 -22.33
CA GLY A 915 6.37 -1.14 -22.10
C GLY A 915 7.82 -0.76 -22.39
N PRO A 916 8.61 -1.71 -22.96
CA PRO A 916 8.25 -3.11 -23.33
C PRO A 916 8.10 -4.06 -22.14
N GLU A 917 8.75 -3.75 -21.00
CA GLU A 917 8.76 -4.55 -19.78
C GLU A 917 8.18 -3.76 -18.59
N GLY A 918 8.15 -4.38 -17.39
CA GLY A 918 7.82 -3.73 -16.13
C GLY A 918 9.01 -3.01 -15.48
N GLY A 919 8.74 -2.14 -14.50
CA GLY A 919 9.75 -1.44 -13.70
C GLY A 919 10.74 -0.64 -14.54
N ASP A 920 12.04 -0.84 -14.33
CA ASP A 920 13.12 -0.12 -15.04
C ASP A 920 13.16 -0.41 -16.55
N GLY A 921 12.66 -1.57 -16.98
CA GLY A 921 12.54 -1.95 -18.37
C GLY A 921 11.37 -1.30 -19.10
N GLY A 922 10.44 -0.68 -18.35
CA GLY A 922 9.24 -0.03 -18.84
C GLY A 922 9.36 1.47 -19.04
N GLY A 923 8.23 2.16 -18.93
CA GLY A 923 8.15 3.62 -18.92
C GLY A 923 8.22 4.31 -20.28
N THR A 924 8.06 3.56 -21.38
CA THR A 924 8.02 4.09 -22.74
C THR A 924 6.75 3.65 -23.46
N VAL A 925 6.38 4.33 -24.54
CA VAL A 925 5.32 3.89 -25.44
C VAL A 925 5.94 2.96 -26.48
N VAL A 926 5.48 1.72 -26.53
CA VAL A 926 5.92 0.71 -27.50
C VAL A 926 5.30 1.01 -28.86
N THR A 927 3.98 1.22 -28.86
CA THR A 927 3.22 1.59 -30.06
C THR A 927 1.94 2.29 -29.66
N ALA A 928 1.34 3.04 -30.60
CA ALA A 928 0.04 3.66 -30.43
C ALA A 928 -0.66 3.73 -31.78
N GLY A 929 -1.95 3.35 -31.83
CA GLY A 929 -2.74 3.29 -33.04
C GLY A 929 -4.05 2.55 -32.83
N THR A 930 -4.69 2.15 -33.91
CA THR A 930 -5.89 1.28 -33.85
C THR A 930 -5.51 -0.12 -33.34
N PRO A 931 -6.45 -0.91 -32.84
CA PRO A 931 -6.19 -2.30 -32.45
C PRO A 931 -5.49 -3.13 -33.53
N GLU A 932 -5.84 -2.94 -34.77
CA GLU A 932 -5.28 -3.63 -35.94
C GLU A 932 -3.81 -3.21 -36.16
N GLU A 933 -3.51 -1.90 -36.03
CA GLU A 933 -2.14 -1.37 -36.15
C GLU A 933 -1.25 -1.90 -35.02
N VAL A 934 -1.75 -1.93 -33.79
CA VAL A 934 -1.01 -2.46 -32.63
C VAL A 934 -0.76 -3.95 -32.76
N ALA A 935 -1.73 -4.73 -33.26
CA ALA A 935 -1.60 -6.17 -33.51
C ALA A 935 -0.54 -6.52 -34.56
N ALA A 936 -0.21 -5.57 -35.44
CA ALA A 936 0.85 -5.75 -36.44
C ALA A 936 2.28 -5.54 -35.91
N VAL A 937 2.43 -4.97 -34.71
CA VAL A 937 3.74 -4.64 -34.12
C VAL A 937 4.29 -5.84 -33.32
N GLU A 938 5.36 -6.43 -33.80
CA GLU A 938 5.96 -7.64 -33.18
C GLU A 938 6.48 -7.44 -31.75
N ASN A 939 6.96 -6.23 -31.45
CA ASN A 939 7.51 -5.90 -30.12
C ASN A 939 6.43 -5.57 -29.08
N SER A 940 5.15 -5.49 -29.46
CA SER A 940 4.03 -5.29 -28.56
C SER A 940 3.55 -6.62 -28.00
N TRP A 941 3.66 -6.81 -26.70
CA TRP A 941 3.07 -7.97 -26.04
C TRP A 941 1.55 -7.97 -26.18
N THR A 942 0.91 -6.83 -25.94
CA THR A 942 -0.53 -6.66 -26.15
C THR A 942 -0.92 -7.01 -27.59
N GLY A 943 -0.17 -6.52 -28.58
CA GLY A 943 -0.42 -6.80 -30.00
C GLY A 943 -0.37 -8.28 -30.35
N ARG A 944 0.60 -9.02 -29.81
CA ARG A 944 0.74 -10.48 -30.02
C ARG A 944 -0.49 -11.28 -29.56
N TYR A 945 -1.01 -10.97 -28.36
CA TYR A 945 -2.21 -11.65 -27.83
C TYR A 945 -3.49 -11.15 -28.51
N LEU A 946 -3.59 -9.87 -28.81
CA LEU A 946 -4.74 -9.25 -29.46
C LEU A 946 -5.02 -9.83 -30.86
N LYS A 947 -3.99 -10.23 -31.58
CA LYS A 947 -4.08 -10.82 -32.92
C LYS A 947 -5.01 -12.03 -33.00
N LYS A 948 -5.23 -12.74 -31.89
CA LYS A 948 -6.14 -13.90 -31.83
C LYS A 948 -7.62 -13.47 -31.71
N TYR A 949 -7.89 -12.24 -31.33
CA TYR A 949 -9.23 -11.74 -31.03
C TYR A 949 -9.78 -10.80 -32.09
N LEU A 950 -8.94 -10.30 -33.03
CA LEU A 950 -9.30 -9.53 -34.20
C LEU A 950 -9.57 -10.46 -35.40
#